data_2d2c5b7f0daf74c5fdb11d82d4552300
#
_entry.id   2d2c5b7f0daf74c5fdb11d82d4552300
#
_cell.length_a   1.000
_cell.length_b   1.000
_cell.length_c   1.000
_cell.angle_alpha   90.00
_cell.angle_beta   90.00
_cell.angle_gamma   90.00
#
_symmetry.space_group_name_H-M   'P 1'
#
loop_
_entity.id
_entity.type
_entity.pdbx_description
1 polymer ?
#
loop_
_entity_poly.entity_id
_entity_poly.type
_entity_poly.pdbx_seq_one_letter_code
_entity_poly.pdbx_strand_id
1 'polypeptide(L)'
;MDKETIKAHKISDEEYEQILEILGREPNLLELGVISAMWSEHCSYKSSKKYLNGFPTKAPWVIQGPGENAGVIDIGQGMAAVFKVESHNHPSFIEPFAGAATGVGGILRDVFTMGARVVAGLNSLKFGDIHDGKCGKDQKYLVKGVVSGISHYGNCMGVPTIGGECAFDECFNGNILVNAFALGICKSEDIFYAKAEGIGNPVIYVGSKTGRDGLGGAVMASDSFNEESKSLRPTVQIGDPFSEKLLMEACLELFKTDYIVGIQDMGAAGLTSSSFEMAGRSGSGMKLYLDQTPMRESGMTPYELMLSESQERMLICAKKGYEDKVIEIFKKWNLDAVVMGEVTDTGKMELFWHDELVGLIPIDPLSEKAPILDRPVSEPKYLNEIKDYNFTLKMSQQELFEKMLKNENINNKAFIYDQFDSSVQTNTIKADGALGASVIRIKENGASVAMAIECNSRLNYVNPKTGAALAVASAGRKVACTGAKPLAISDCLNYGNPQNPEVMWQFAQGCEGIKEACKELNTPVVSGNVSLYNETEGVSIFPSPTIVNVGVLEDANKTLKANFEKENTIVYLLGESFGEFAASMAMKIQDKKVAGSLKELDYKAELALWNLLYKANQNSLLECANSVGIGGIAMTLAKMFAISSMGANLNSGFSDEKMIFDESASRAIVGLDKENEEAFLKLAHELGVKATKLGFSTKEQSFKLDSINLSKDELNKLYFDSFKEQIQ
;
A
#
# COMPACT_ATOMS: atom_id res chain seq x y z
N MET A 1 25.28 -31.18 7.27
CA MET A 1 25.37 -30.10 6.24
C MET A 1 26.51 -29.17 6.58
N ASP A 2 27.21 -28.59 5.58
CA ASP A 2 28.31 -27.67 5.85
C ASP A 2 27.82 -26.26 6.24
N LYS A 3 28.66 -25.52 6.99
CA LYS A 3 28.31 -24.20 7.53
C LYS A 3 28.16 -23.11 6.47
N GLU A 4 28.82 -23.27 5.31
CA GLU A 4 28.69 -22.30 4.22
C GLU A 4 27.30 -22.38 3.59
N THR A 5 26.80 -23.58 3.35
CA THR A 5 25.45 -23.83 2.84
C THR A 5 24.37 -23.27 3.80
N ILE A 6 24.53 -23.52 5.12
CA ILE A 6 23.57 -22.98 6.13
C ILE A 6 23.56 -21.45 6.11
N LYS A 7 24.73 -20.80 6.08
CA LYS A 7 24.86 -19.35 5.99
C LYS A 7 24.31 -18.77 4.69
N ALA A 8 24.51 -19.45 3.57
CA ALA A 8 23.97 -19.02 2.28
C ALA A 8 22.42 -18.98 2.28
N HIS A 9 21.80 -19.82 3.09
CA HIS A 9 20.34 -19.84 3.32
C HIS A 9 19.89 -18.87 4.43
N LYS A 10 20.77 -18.01 4.97
CA LYS A 10 20.45 -17.02 6.02
C LYS A 10 19.84 -17.63 7.29
N ILE A 11 20.17 -18.86 7.61
CA ILE A 11 19.77 -19.57 8.84
C ILE A 11 20.85 -19.34 9.91
N SER A 12 20.42 -18.89 11.10
CA SER A 12 21.34 -18.75 12.25
C SER A 12 21.65 -20.11 12.88
N ASP A 13 22.70 -20.15 13.72
CA ASP A 13 23.05 -21.38 14.42
C ASP A 13 21.91 -21.88 15.32
N GLU A 14 21.18 -20.96 15.99
CA GLU A 14 20.02 -21.28 16.83
C GLU A 14 18.83 -21.79 16.00
N GLU A 15 18.57 -21.17 14.85
CA GLU A 15 17.53 -21.64 13.93
C GLU A 15 17.89 -23.02 13.37
N TYR A 16 19.15 -23.29 13.09
CA TYR A 16 19.58 -24.60 12.60
C TYR A 16 19.40 -25.70 13.66
N GLU A 17 19.69 -25.42 14.93
CA GLU A 17 19.41 -26.35 16.04
C GLU A 17 17.91 -26.65 16.15
N GLN A 18 17.04 -25.65 15.99
CA GLN A 18 15.60 -25.87 15.95
C GLN A 18 15.17 -26.73 14.76
N ILE A 19 15.79 -26.56 13.59
CA ILE A 19 15.52 -27.39 12.41
C ILE A 19 15.85 -28.87 12.69
N LEU A 20 17.01 -29.13 13.32
CA LEU A 20 17.40 -30.49 13.70
C LEU A 20 16.40 -31.12 14.68
N GLU A 21 15.90 -30.35 15.64
CA GLU A 21 14.88 -30.80 16.59
C GLU A 21 13.55 -31.11 15.89
N ILE A 22 13.07 -30.23 15.00
CA ILE A 22 11.81 -30.37 14.26
C ILE A 22 11.86 -31.60 13.34
N LEU A 23 12.94 -31.77 12.60
CA LEU A 23 13.08 -32.88 11.66
C LEU A 23 13.51 -34.19 12.31
N GLY A 24 14.16 -34.17 13.49
CA GLY A 24 14.78 -35.31 14.15
C GLY A 24 16.00 -35.87 13.38
N ARG A 25 16.51 -35.16 12.39
CA ARG A 25 17.64 -35.51 11.52
C ARG A 25 18.16 -34.24 10.81
N GLU A 26 19.31 -34.37 10.13
CA GLU A 26 19.77 -33.30 9.24
C GLU A 26 18.82 -33.10 8.06
N PRO A 27 18.53 -31.83 7.68
CA PRO A 27 17.80 -31.52 6.44
C PRO A 27 18.67 -31.87 5.22
N ASN A 28 18.04 -32.23 4.11
CA ASN A 28 18.69 -32.16 2.81
C ASN A 28 18.62 -30.72 2.25
N LEU A 29 19.22 -30.46 1.08
CA LEU A 29 19.29 -29.13 0.50
C LEU A 29 17.88 -28.55 0.16
N LEU A 30 16.98 -29.39 -0.37
CA LEU A 30 15.60 -28.99 -0.66
C LEU A 30 14.85 -28.55 0.60
N GLU A 31 14.93 -29.37 1.65
CA GLU A 31 14.28 -29.09 2.94
C GLU A 31 14.84 -27.82 3.59
N LEU A 32 16.16 -27.64 3.56
CA LEU A 32 16.79 -26.42 4.07
C LEU A 32 16.32 -25.18 3.30
N GLY A 33 16.24 -25.25 1.96
CA GLY A 33 15.74 -24.15 1.12
C GLY A 33 14.30 -23.79 1.43
N VAL A 34 13.43 -24.79 1.55
CA VAL A 34 12.00 -24.61 1.93
C VAL A 34 11.88 -23.95 3.30
N ILE A 35 12.60 -24.43 4.32
CA ILE A 35 12.58 -23.88 5.67
C ILE A 35 13.13 -22.45 5.69
N SER A 36 14.24 -22.19 4.98
CA SER A 36 14.82 -20.85 4.85
C SER A 36 13.83 -19.86 4.26
N ALA A 37 13.12 -20.23 3.21
CA ALA A 37 12.12 -19.38 2.57
C ALA A 37 10.94 -19.07 3.52
N MET A 38 10.39 -20.10 4.18
CA MET A 38 9.25 -19.95 5.13
C MET A 38 9.64 -19.18 6.39
N TRP A 39 10.90 -19.32 6.87
CA TRP A 39 11.42 -18.60 8.04
C TRP A 39 12.11 -17.28 7.69
N SER A 40 12.11 -16.89 6.42
CA SER A 40 12.56 -15.54 6.04
C SER A 40 11.75 -14.47 6.75
N GLU A 41 12.31 -13.28 6.95
CA GLU A 41 11.58 -12.16 7.56
C GLU A 41 10.31 -11.81 6.77
N HIS A 42 10.40 -11.92 5.44
CA HIS A 42 9.30 -11.59 4.53
C HIS A 42 8.11 -12.55 4.68
N CYS A 43 8.34 -13.87 4.82
CA CYS A 43 7.24 -14.85 4.93
C CYS A 43 6.74 -15.02 6.37
N SER A 44 7.65 -15.02 7.37
CA SER A 44 7.31 -15.36 8.76
C SER A 44 6.98 -14.16 9.64
N TYR A 45 7.38 -12.94 9.21
CA TYR A 45 7.28 -11.73 10.05
C TYR A 45 7.94 -11.90 11.42
N LYS A 46 9.02 -12.69 11.51
CA LYS A 46 9.61 -13.14 12.79
C LYS A 46 10.05 -12.01 13.72
N SER A 47 10.47 -10.86 13.19
CA SER A 47 10.86 -9.68 14.00
C SER A 47 9.70 -8.73 14.30
N SER A 48 8.60 -8.78 13.54
CA SER A 48 7.51 -7.80 13.59
C SER A 48 6.21 -8.34 14.19
N LYS A 49 5.93 -9.63 14.08
CA LYS A 49 4.66 -10.28 14.47
C LYS A 49 4.17 -9.92 15.89
N LYS A 50 5.09 -9.78 16.85
CA LYS A 50 4.75 -9.40 18.23
C LYS A 50 4.10 -8.01 18.35
N TYR A 51 4.46 -7.06 17.47
CA TYR A 51 3.91 -5.71 17.45
C TYR A 51 2.59 -5.64 16.69
N LEU A 52 2.47 -6.42 15.60
CA LEU A 52 1.27 -6.50 14.77
C LEU A 52 0.08 -7.11 15.52
N ASN A 53 0.32 -8.07 16.40
CA ASN A 53 -0.72 -8.72 17.23
C ASN A 53 -1.51 -7.75 18.12
N GLY A 54 -1.07 -6.50 18.25
CA GLY A 54 -1.75 -5.47 19.03
C GLY A 54 -2.77 -4.64 18.24
N PHE A 55 -2.85 -4.79 16.94
CA PHE A 55 -3.74 -3.97 16.09
C PHE A 55 -5.22 -4.29 16.31
N PRO A 56 -6.11 -3.28 16.30
CA PRO A 56 -7.55 -3.51 16.26
C PRO A 56 -7.93 -4.03 14.88
N THR A 57 -8.50 -5.23 14.81
CA THR A 57 -8.81 -5.92 13.54
C THR A 57 -10.29 -6.21 13.35
N LYS A 58 -11.14 -5.82 14.32
CA LYS A 58 -12.57 -6.18 14.36
C LYS A 58 -13.46 -4.94 14.37
N ALA A 59 -14.49 -4.96 13.54
CA ALA A 59 -15.63 -4.06 13.58
C ALA A 59 -16.85 -4.75 12.94
N PRO A 60 -18.08 -4.24 13.13
CA PRO A 60 -19.28 -4.88 12.56
C PRO A 60 -19.27 -5.06 11.04
N TRP A 61 -18.52 -4.23 10.33
CA TRP A 61 -18.38 -4.30 8.87
C TRP A 61 -17.15 -5.10 8.40
N VAL A 62 -16.32 -5.63 9.29
CA VAL A 62 -15.19 -6.48 8.91
C VAL A 62 -15.67 -7.92 8.73
N ILE A 63 -15.57 -8.44 7.50
CA ILE A 63 -15.88 -9.83 7.16
C ILE A 63 -14.65 -10.69 7.38
N GLN A 64 -13.48 -10.22 6.88
CA GLN A 64 -12.20 -10.90 7.04
C GLN A 64 -11.13 -9.88 7.46
N GLY A 65 -10.50 -10.11 8.59
CA GLY A 65 -9.32 -9.40 9.05
C GLY A 65 -8.02 -10.04 8.55
N PRO A 66 -6.84 -9.67 9.15
CA PRO A 66 -5.56 -10.27 8.77
C PRO A 66 -5.53 -11.79 8.95
N GLY A 67 -4.75 -12.49 8.11
CA GLY A 67 -4.58 -13.95 8.13
C GLY A 67 -4.96 -14.65 6.82
N GLU A 68 -5.56 -13.93 5.88
CA GLU A 68 -5.81 -14.36 4.50
C GLU A 68 -5.07 -13.47 3.51
N ASN A 69 -5.20 -13.72 2.20
CA ASN A 69 -4.49 -12.98 1.16
C ASN A 69 -4.81 -11.48 1.18
N ALA A 70 -6.05 -11.11 1.48
CA ALA A 70 -6.49 -9.73 1.60
C ALA A 70 -7.55 -9.57 2.70
N GLY A 71 -7.76 -8.34 3.16
CA GLY A 71 -8.84 -8.00 4.06
C GLY A 71 -10.16 -7.79 3.33
N VAL A 72 -11.29 -8.03 4.02
CA VAL A 72 -12.62 -7.92 3.44
C VAL A 72 -13.54 -7.13 4.36
N ILE A 73 -14.21 -6.12 3.79
CA ILE A 73 -15.25 -5.35 4.49
C ILE A 73 -16.59 -5.41 3.76
N ASP A 74 -17.67 -5.38 4.53
CA ASP A 74 -19.03 -5.21 4.03
C ASP A 74 -19.21 -3.76 3.54
N ILE A 75 -19.68 -3.60 2.31
CA ILE A 75 -19.99 -2.31 1.69
C ILE A 75 -21.49 -2.11 1.43
N GLY A 76 -22.31 -2.93 2.10
CA GLY A 76 -23.76 -2.86 2.05
C GLY A 76 -24.39 -3.70 0.92
N GLN A 77 -25.66 -4.02 1.12
CA GLN A 77 -26.51 -4.74 0.15
C GLN A 77 -25.92 -6.08 -0.34
N GLY A 78 -25.20 -6.81 0.55
CA GLY A 78 -24.59 -8.09 0.24
C GLY A 78 -23.34 -8.01 -0.63
N MET A 79 -22.75 -6.83 -0.78
CA MET A 79 -21.49 -6.62 -1.50
C MET A 79 -20.32 -6.44 -0.52
N ALA A 80 -19.16 -6.89 -0.93
CA ALA A 80 -17.92 -6.78 -0.17
C ALA A 80 -16.79 -6.14 -0.99
N ALA A 81 -15.94 -5.37 -0.31
CA ALA A 81 -14.68 -4.89 -0.84
C ALA A 81 -13.52 -5.69 -0.26
N VAL A 82 -12.69 -6.22 -1.14
CA VAL A 82 -11.48 -7.01 -0.85
C VAL A 82 -10.27 -6.18 -1.20
N PHE A 83 -9.35 -5.94 -0.26
CA PHE A 83 -8.21 -5.07 -0.53
C PHE A 83 -6.98 -5.36 0.32
N LYS A 84 -5.82 -5.02 -0.23
CA LYS A 84 -4.52 -5.09 0.43
C LYS A 84 -3.54 -4.11 -0.20
N VAL A 85 -2.56 -3.65 0.58
CA VAL A 85 -1.36 -2.96 0.10
C VAL A 85 -0.13 -3.79 0.42
N GLU A 86 0.81 -3.84 -0.53
CA GLU A 86 2.06 -4.60 -0.38
C GLU A 86 3.25 -3.86 -0.99
N SER A 87 4.45 -4.11 -0.47
CA SER A 87 5.70 -3.55 -0.94
C SER A 87 6.38 -4.44 -1.98
N HIS A 88 7.00 -3.80 -2.98
CA HIS A 88 7.90 -4.45 -3.94
C HIS A 88 9.17 -3.61 -4.15
N ASN A 89 9.81 -3.22 -3.03
CA ASN A 89 10.88 -2.23 -2.98
C ASN A 89 12.19 -2.74 -3.60
N HIS A 90 12.75 -3.83 -3.06
CA HIS A 90 14.05 -4.37 -3.46
C HIS A 90 14.09 -4.76 -4.95
N PRO A 91 13.13 -5.52 -5.50
CA PRO A 91 13.10 -5.82 -6.93
C PRO A 91 13.01 -4.57 -7.80
N SER A 92 12.21 -3.58 -7.39
CA SER A 92 12.04 -2.32 -8.14
C SER A 92 13.28 -1.44 -8.12
N PHE A 93 14.11 -1.52 -7.07
CA PHE A 93 15.40 -0.82 -7.06
C PHE A 93 16.43 -1.49 -7.96
N ILE A 94 16.40 -2.84 -8.08
CA ILE A 94 17.31 -3.61 -8.94
C ILE A 94 16.94 -3.44 -10.41
N GLU A 95 15.69 -3.74 -10.77
CA GLU A 95 15.11 -3.63 -12.13
C GLU A 95 13.75 -2.91 -12.05
N PRO A 96 13.73 -1.58 -12.21
CA PRO A 96 12.55 -0.78 -11.87
C PRO A 96 11.31 -1.13 -12.67
N PHE A 97 11.45 -1.50 -13.95
CA PHE A 97 10.31 -1.91 -14.78
C PHE A 97 9.76 -3.27 -14.34
N ALA A 98 10.61 -4.30 -14.31
CA ALA A 98 10.18 -5.66 -13.96
C ALA A 98 9.71 -5.76 -12.51
N GLY A 99 10.46 -5.15 -11.58
CA GLY A 99 10.11 -5.15 -10.16
C GLY A 99 8.77 -4.47 -9.87
N ALA A 100 8.52 -3.30 -10.46
CA ALA A 100 7.25 -2.60 -10.27
C ALA A 100 6.08 -3.31 -10.97
N ALA A 101 6.31 -3.88 -12.15
CA ALA A 101 5.31 -4.67 -12.88
C ALA A 101 4.85 -5.88 -12.06
N THR A 102 5.79 -6.66 -11.52
CA THR A 102 5.47 -7.85 -10.70
C THR A 102 4.89 -7.50 -9.34
N GLY A 103 5.22 -6.34 -8.78
CA GLY A 103 4.56 -5.80 -7.59
C GLY A 103 3.06 -5.54 -7.82
N VAL A 104 2.70 -4.99 -8.98
CA VAL A 104 1.29 -4.84 -9.37
C VAL A 104 0.64 -6.21 -9.56
N GLY A 105 1.28 -7.14 -10.29
CA GLY A 105 0.74 -8.48 -10.51
C GLY A 105 0.46 -9.22 -9.20
N GLY A 106 1.42 -9.23 -8.27
CA GLY A 106 1.26 -9.90 -6.98
C GLY A 106 0.06 -9.39 -6.18
N ILE A 107 -0.09 -8.08 -6.06
CA ILE A 107 -1.20 -7.52 -5.30
C ILE A 107 -2.57 -7.74 -5.97
N LEU A 108 -2.63 -7.78 -7.30
CA LEU A 108 -3.86 -8.12 -8.01
C LEU A 108 -4.26 -9.58 -7.74
N ARG A 109 -3.27 -10.52 -7.74
CA ARG A 109 -3.51 -11.94 -7.43
C ARG A 109 -4.06 -12.14 -6.02
N ASP A 110 -3.50 -11.49 -5.00
CA ASP A 110 -4.01 -11.55 -3.63
C ASP A 110 -5.51 -11.24 -3.57
N VAL A 111 -5.93 -10.20 -4.28
CA VAL A 111 -7.32 -9.75 -4.27
C VAL A 111 -8.24 -10.69 -5.05
N PHE A 112 -7.87 -11.10 -6.28
CA PHE A 112 -8.78 -11.97 -7.03
C PHE A 112 -8.80 -13.41 -6.53
N THR A 113 -7.75 -13.87 -5.84
CA THR A 113 -7.74 -15.16 -5.13
C THR A 113 -8.87 -15.27 -4.10
N MET A 114 -9.27 -14.14 -3.49
CA MET A 114 -10.39 -14.06 -2.55
C MET A 114 -11.78 -14.04 -3.23
N GLY A 115 -11.87 -14.26 -4.55
CA GLY A 115 -13.15 -14.27 -5.30
C GLY A 115 -13.58 -12.92 -5.87
N ALA A 116 -12.80 -11.86 -5.65
CA ALA A 116 -13.17 -10.51 -6.05
C ALA A 116 -12.63 -10.14 -7.44
N ARG A 117 -13.45 -9.47 -8.25
CA ARG A 117 -12.95 -8.79 -9.46
C ARG A 117 -12.21 -7.53 -9.04
N VAL A 118 -10.95 -7.43 -9.44
CA VAL A 118 -10.16 -6.22 -9.15
C VAL A 118 -10.67 -5.05 -9.99
N VAL A 119 -10.97 -3.93 -9.34
CA VAL A 119 -11.63 -2.75 -9.94
C VAL A 119 -10.87 -1.44 -9.73
N ALA A 120 -9.84 -1.44 -8.91
CA ALA A 120 -9.00 -0.25 -8.68
C ALA A 120 -7.61 -0.62 -8.16
N GLY A 121 -6.62 0.19 -8.57
CA GLY A 121 -5.26 0.19 -8.04
C GLY A 121 -4.84 1.58 -7.60
N LEU A 122 -4.00 1.65 -6.55
CA LEU A 122 -3.27 2.83 -6.08
C LEU A 122 -1.80 2.46 -5.88
N ASN A 123 -0.92 3.48 -5.87
CA ASN A 123 0.49 3.26 -5.54
C ASN A 123 1.01 4.33 -4.58
N SER A 124 1.91 3.94 -3.66
CA SER A 124 2.76 4.88 -2.92
C SER A 124 4.20 4.68 -3.37
N LEU A 125 4.75 5.72 -3.99
CA LEU A 125 6.07 5.70 -4.60
C LEU A 125 6.99 6.70 -3.88
N LYS A 126 8.16 6.23 -3.44
CA LYS A 126 9.18 7.09 -2.81
C LYS A 126 10.49 6.93 -3.56
N PHE A 127 11.04 8.05 -4.00
CA PHE A 127 12.30 8.11 -4.74
C PHE A 127 13.29 9.03 -4.03
N GLY A 128 14.55 8.89 -4.37
CA GLY A 128 15.61 9.79 -3.93
C GLY A 128 15.55 11.15 -4.60
N ASP A 129 16.60 11.95 -4.38
CA ASP A 129 16.74 13.27 -4.98
C ASP A 129 16.94 13.15 -6.51
N ILE A 130 16.02 13.75 -7.27
CA ILE A 130 16.10 13.78 -8.74
C ILE A 130 17.04 14.88 -9.30
N HIS A 131 17.57 15.73 -8.45
CA HIS A 131 18.47 16.84 -8.82
C HIS A 131 19.94 16.54 -8.53
N ASP A 132 20.24 15.59 -7.63
CA ASP A 132 21.62 15.24 -7.26
C ASP A 132 22.02 13.88 -7.83
N GLY A 133 22.83 13.89 -8.90
CA GLY A 133 23.35 12.68 -9.55
C GLY A 133 24.42 11.91 -8.75
N LYS A 134 24.59 12.15 -7.46
CA LYS A 134 25.67 11.57 -6.63
C LYS A 134 25.36 10.18 -6.05
N CYS A 135 24.15 9.71 -6.13
CA CYS A 135 23.73 8.49 -5.44
C CYS A 135 23.48 7.33 -6.40
N GLY A 136 24.52 6.59 -6.72
CA GLY A 136 24.53 5.21 -7.24
C GLY A 136 23.64 4.85 -8.44
N LYS A 137 22.37 5.22 -8.45
CA LYS A 137 21.43 5.08 -9.57
C LYS A 137 20.74 6.40 -9.86
N ASP A 138 20.59 6.71 -11.13
CA ASP A 138 19.80 7.86 -11.59
C ASP A 138 18.34 7.72 -11.14
N GLN A 139 17.91 8.62 -10.25
CA GLN A 139 16.54 8.60 -9.70
C GLN A 139 15.50 8.85 -10.79
N LYS A 140 15.79 9.65 -11.80
CA LYS A 140 14.90 9.85 -12.96
C LYS A 140 14.70 8.56 -13.76
N TYR A 141 15.75 7.74 -13.92
CA TYR A 141 15.65 6.42 -14.51
C TYR A 141 14.76 5.50 -13.68
N LEU A 142 14.91 5.50 -12.35
CA LEU A 142 14.08 4.71 -11.45
C LEU A 142 12.61 5.11 -11.54
N VAL A 143 12.30 6.42 -11.51
CA VAL A 143 10.92 6.93 -11.68
C VAL A 143 10.32 6.44 -12.99
N LYS A 144 11.02 6.65 -14.11
CA LYS A 144 10.54 6.26 -15.45
C LYS A 144 10.31 4.76 -15.55
N GLY A 145 11.23 3.95 -15.04
CA GLY A 145 11.14 2.50 -15.05
C GLY A 145 9.98 1.97 -14.21
N VAL A 146 9.86 2.43 -12.96
CA VAL A 146 8.77 2.05 -12.05
C VAL A 146 7.41 2.40 -12.62
N VAL A 147 7.22 3.66 -13.07
CA VAL A 147 5.95 4.12 -13.63
C VAL A 147 5.58 3.34 -14.90
N SER A 148 6.56 3.06 -15.77
CA SER A 148 6.34 2.24 -16.96
C SER A 148 5.97 0.80 -16.62
N GLY A 149 6.58 0.20 -15.60
CA GLY A 149 6.24 -1.15 -15.14
C GLY A 149 4.81 -1.24 -14.60
N ILE A 150 4.42 -0.30 -13.74
CA ILE A 150 3.07 -0.21 -13.18
C ILE A 150 2.04 -0.04 -14.31
N SER A 151 2.27 0.90 -15.23
CA SER A 151 1.34 1.17 -16.34
C SER A 151 1.24 -0.02 -17.28
N HIS A 152 2.37 -0.65 -17.64
CA HIS A 152 2.37 -1.83 -18.51
C HIS A 152 1.50 -2.94 -17.93
N TYR A 153 1.70 -3.27 -16.65
CA TYR A 153 0.97 -4.37 -16.03
C TYR A 153 -0.50 -4.05 -15.84
N GLY A 154 -0.82 -2.94 -15.18
CA GLY A 154 -2.19 -2.54 -14.87
C GLY A 154 -3.05 -2.31 -16.13
N ASN A 155 -2.49 -1.61 -17.13
CA ASN A 155 -3.19 -1.34 -18.37
C ASN A 155 -3.49 -2.63 -19.18
N CYS A 156 -2.54 -3.57 -19.23
CA CYS A 156 -2.75 -4.86 -19.91
C CYS A 156 -3.77 -5.73 -19.17
N MET A 157 -3.74 -5.75 -17.82
CA MET A 157 -4.75 -6.41 -17.00
C MET A 157 -6.15 -5.81 -17.17
N GLY A 158 -6.24 -4.57 -17.63
CA GLY A 158 -7.49 -3.82 -17.69
C GLY A 158 -8.03 -3.49 -16.28
N VAL A 159 -7.12 -3.20 -15.35
CA VAL A 159 -7.42 -2.71 -14.00
C VAL A 159 -7.03 -1.23 -13.92
N PRO A 160 -7.98 -0.33 -13.59
CA PRO A 160 -7.66 1.09 -13.56
C PRO A 160 -6.75 1.43 -12.37
N THR A 161 -5.66 2.15 -12.64
CA THR A 161 -4.86 2.80 -11.59
C THR A 161 -5.36 4.22 -11.42
N ILE A 162 -6.04 4.49 -10.32
CA ILE A 162 -6.88 5.69 -10.14
C ILE A 162 -6.36 6.67 -9.10
N GLY A 163 -5.27 6.35 -8.41
CA GLY A 163 -4.72 7.22 -7.40
C GLY A 163 -3.38 6.76 -6.87
N GLY A 164 -2.87 7.57 -5.95
CA GLY A 164 -1.60 7.28 -5.32
C GLY A 164 -0.94 8.51 -4.72
N GLU A 165 0.31 8.33 -4.32
CA GLU A 165 1.21 9.39 -3.92
C GLU A 165 2.60 9.14 -4.47
N CYS A 166 3.35 10.21 -4.71
CA CYS A 166 4.74 10.15 -5.09
C CYS A 166 5.53 11.21 -4.35
N ALA A 167 6.56 10.81 -3.61
CA ALA A 167 7.41 11.71 -2.84
C ALA A 167 8.90 11.47 -3.13
N PHE A 168 9.68 12.50 -2.85
CA PHE A 168 11.11 12.56 -3.12
C PHE A 168 11.86 13.04 -1.88
N ASP A 169 12.83 12.25 -1.43
CA ASP A 169 13.71 12.64 -0.33
C ASP A 169 15.05 11.90 -0.42
N GLU A 170 16.13 12.56 0.00
CA GLU A 170 17.48 11.99 -0.03
C GLU A 170 17.61 10.66 0.70
N CYS A 171 16.76 10.39 1.71
CA CYS A 171 16.76 9.13 2.45
C CYS A 171 16.43 7.92 1.58
N PHE A 172 15.83 8.11 0.39
CA PHE A 172 15.50 7.04 -0.56
C PHE A 172 16.53 6.88 -1.69
N ASN A 173 17.63 7.61 -1.69
CA ASN A 173 18.65 7.55 -2.75
C ASN A 173 19.18 6.13 -2.99
N GLY A 174 19.42 5.37 -1.93
CA GLY A 174 19.95 4.01 -1.99
C GLY A 174 18.88 2.92 -1.99
N ASN A 175 17.63 3.24 -1.70
CA ASN A 175 16.53 2.27 -1.58
C ASN A 175 15.18 2.95 -1.79
N ILE A 176 14.62 2.82 -2.99
CA ILE A 176 13.29 3.35 -3.30
C ILE A 176 12.18 2.52 -2.67
N LEU A 177 10.99 3.12 -2.47
CA LEU A 177 9.80 2.39 -2.07
C LEU A 177 8.78 2.36 -3.21
N VAL A 178 8.28 1.15 -3.47
CA VAL A 178 7.20 0.89 -4.41
C VAL A 178 6.17 0.04 -3.69
N ASN A 179 5.10 0.69 -3.24
CA ASN A 179 3.99 0.01 -2.58
C ASN A 179 2.77 0.04 -3.50
N ALA A 180 2.23 -1.12 -3.81
CA ALA A 180 1.07 -1.28 -4.66
C ALA A 180 -0.15 -1.71 -3.85
N PHE A 181 -1.27 -1.08 -4.11
CA PHE A 181 -2.57 -1.39 -3.51
C PHE A 181 -3.55 -1.83 -4.59
N ALA A 182 -4.35 -2.84 -4.27
CA ALA A 182 -5.46 -3.28 -5.11
C ALA A 182 -6.74 -3.40 -4.29
N LEU A 183 -7.87 -3.08 -4.96
CA LEU A 183 -9.20 -3.27 -4.43
C LEU A 183 -10.07 -4.01 -5.45
N GLY A 184 -10.73 -5.05 -4.98
CA GLY A 184 -11.71 -5.82 -5.73
C GLY A 184 -13.08 -5.79 -5.08
N ILE A 185 -14.10 -6.14 -5.86
CA ILE A 185 -15.50 -6.20 -5.43
C ILE A 185 -16.04 -7.59 -5.72
N CYS A 186 -16.77 -8.17 -4.75
CA CYS A 186 -17.53 -9.42 -4.90
C CYS A 186 -18.82 -9.36 -4.07
N LYS A 187 -19.65 -10.38 -4.17
CA LYS A 187 -20.70 -10.59 -3.19
C LYS A 187 -20.10 -11.14 -1.89
N SER A 188 -20.67 -10.77 -0.75
CA SER A 188 -20.18 -11.23 0.55
C SER A 188 -20.26 -12.76 0.74
N GLU A 189 -21.14 -13.43 -0.02
CA GLU A 189 -21.27 -14.91 -0.03
C GLU A 189 -20.26 -15.63 -0.95
N ASP A 190 -19.59 -14.89 -1.86
CA ASP A 190 -18.70 -15.43 -2.89
C ASP A 190 -17.21 -15.29 -2.52
N ILE A 191 -16.88 -15.18 -1.24
CA ILE A 191 -15.50 -15.04 -0.75
C ILE A 191 -14.84 -16.43 -0.68
N PHE A 192 -13.63 -16.54 -1.24
CA PHE A 192 -12.80 -17.74 -1.21
C PHE A 192 -11.60 -17.57 -0.27
N TYR A 193 -11.12 -18.68 0.27
CA TYR A 193 -10.05 -18.74 1.24
C TYR A 193 -8.97 -19.74 0.82
N ALA A 194 -7.75 -19.54 1.36
CA ALA A 194 -6.63 -20.45 1.14
C ALA A 194 -6.73 -21.68 2.03
N LYS A 195 -7.48 -22.70 1.58
CA LYS A 195 -7.75 -23.93 2.32
C LYS A 195 -7.35 -25.18 1.54
N ALA A 196 -6.87 -26.20 2.25
CA ALA A 196 -6.64 -27.54 1.74
C ALA A 196 -7.32 -28.55 2.66
N GLU A 197 -8.66 -28.61 2.60
CA GLU A 197 -9.49 -29.48 3.41
C GLU A 197 -9.94 -30.72 2.60
N GLY A 198 -10.23 -31.81 3.30
CA GLY A 198 -10.74 -33.05 2.71
C GLY A 198 -9.63 -33.99 2.21
N ILE A 199 -9.38 -35.05 2.98
CA ILE A 199 -8.36 -36.07 2.66
C ILE A 199 -8.62 -36.69 1.30
N GLY A 200 -7.60 -36.71 0.44
CA GLY A 200 -7.69 -37.25 -0.93
C GLY A 200 -8.27 -36.25 -1.93
N ASN A 201 -8.55 -35.00 -1.54
CA ASN A 201 -8.86 -33.94 -2.49
C ASN A 201 -7.64 -33.61 -3.35
N PRO A 202 -7.78 -33.48 -4.68
CA PRO A 202 -6.66 -33.24 -5.57
C PRO A 202 -6.14 -31.80 -5.41
N VAL A 203 -4.82 -31.67 -5.45
CA VAL A 203 -4.10 -30.40 -5.51
C VAL A 203 -3.70 -30.13 -6.96
N ILE A 204 -4.15 -29.01 -7.50
CA ILE A 204 -4.01 -28.66 -8.91
C ILE A 204 -3.14 -27.40 -9.04
N TYR A 205 -2.08 -27.50 -9.81
CA TYR A 205 -1.31 -26.36 -10.28
C TYR A 205 -1.99 -25.76 -11.51
N VAL A 206 -2.13 -24.42 -11.56
CA VAL A 206 -2.70 -23.72 -12.71
C VAL A 206 -1.94 -22.44 -13.04
N GLY A 207 -1.95 -22.04 -14.31
CA GLY A 207 -1.37 -20.78 -14.77
C GLY A 207 -0.13 -20.97 -15.67
N SER A 208 0.84 -20.07 -15.54
CA SER A 208 2.07 -20.07 -16.33
C SER A 208 3.02 -21.19 -15.90
N LYS A 209 3.94 -21.58 -16.80
CA LYS A 209 4.97 -22.57 -16.52
C LYS A 209 6.02 -22.02 -15.54
N THR A 210 6.49 -22.87 -14.66
CA THR A 210 7.57 -22.55 -13.71
C THR A 210 8.91 -22.44 -14.42
N GLY A 211 9.61 -21.35 -14.21
CA GLY A 211 11.00 -21.11 -14.64
C GLY A 211 11.92 -20.89 -13.44
N ARG A 212 13.17 -20.47 -13.70
CA ARG A 212 14.17 -20.15 -12.67
C ARG A 212 14.09 -18.70 -12.18
N ASP A 213 12.94 -18.05 -12.34
CA ASP A 213 12.74 -16.66 -11.92
C ASP A 213 12.61 -16.57 -10.40
N GLY A 214 13.16 -15.51 -9.83
CA GLY A 214 12.96 -15.16 -8.42
C GLY A 214 13.54 -16.17 -7.42
N LEU A 215 14.44 -17.07 -7.84
CA LEU A 215 15.07 -18.00 -6.92
C LEU A 215 15.79 -17.26 -5.79
N GLY A 216 15.31 -17.45 -4.56
CA GLY A 216 15.81 -16.74 -3.39
C GLY A 216 15.27 -15.32 -3.21
N GLY A 217 14.21 -14.93 -3.92
CA GLY A 217 13.60 -13.59 -3.82
C GLY A 217 13.13 -13.24 -2.41
N ALA A 218 12.43 -14.13 -1.73
CA ALA A 218 11.99 -13.93 -0.35
C ALA A 218 13.18 -13.79 0.63
N VAL A 219 14.26 -14.52 0.40
CA VAL A 219 15.51 -14.43 1.19
C VAL A 219 16.23 -13.12 0.89
N MET A 220 16.27 -12.69 -0.38
CA MET A 220 16.84 -11.41 -0.80
C MET A 220 16.08 -10.23 -0.18
N ALA A 221 14.77 -10.26 -0.14
CA ALA A 221 13.93 -9.22 0.50
C ALA A 221 14.13 -9.12 2.01
N SER A 222 14.87 -10.08 2.60
CA SER A 222 15.24 -10.12 4.02
C SER A 222 16.71 -9.78 4.25
N ASP A 223 17.33 -9.00 3.35
CA ASP A 223 18.74 -8.56 3.46
C ASP A 223 18.91 -7.11 2.98
N SER A 224 19.92 -6.40 3.51
CA SER A 224 20.25 -5.02 3.13
C SER A 224 21.08 -4.97 1.85
N PHE A 225 20.97 -3.89 1.08
CA PHE A 225 21.77 -3.68 -0.14
C PHE A 225 23.23 -3.37 0.17
N ASN A 226 24.13 -3.93 -0.67
CA ASN A 226 25.56 -3.66 -0.69
C ASN A 226 26.08 -3.62 -2.15
N GLU A 227 27.40 -3.42 -2.36
CA GLU A 227 27.98 -3.38 -3.71
C GLU A 227 27.78 -4.67 -4.52
N GLU A 228 27.66 -5.83 -3.87
CA GLU A 228 27.44 -7.13 -4.50
C GLU A 228 26.00 -7.31 -5.00
N SER A 229 25.07 -6.50 -4.50
CA SER A 229 23.63 -6.54 -4.89
C SER A 229 23.40 -6.30 -6.39
N LYS A 230 24.38 -5.75 -7.11
CA LYS A 230 24.33 -5.60 -8.58
C LYS A 230 24.26 -6.94 -9.33
N SER A 231 24.70 -8.03 -8.71
CA SER A 231 24.65 -9.37 -9.28
C SER A 231 23.29 -10.07 -9.13
N LEU A 232 22.33 -9.44 -8.41
CA LEU A 232 21.03 -10.03 -8.05
C LEU A 232 19.95 -9.89 -9.13
N ARG A 233 20.24 -9.38 -10.32
CA ARG A 233 19.29 -9.31 -11.45
C ARG A 233 18.54 -10.61 -11.73
N PRO A 234 19.19 -11.78 -11.70
CA PRO A 234 18.49 -13.06 -11.93
C PRO A 234 17.43 -13.40 -10.87
N THR A 235 17.46 -12.75 -9.70
CA THR A 235 16.48 -12.95 -8.63
C THR A 235 15.21 -12.12 -8.82
N VAL A 236 15.19 -11.19 -9.78
CA VAL A 236 14.00 -10.39 -10.09
C VAL A 236 13.06 -11.21 -10.94
N GLN A 237 11.81 -11.22 -10.55
CA GLN A 237 10.72 -11.91 -11.26
C GLN A 237 10.41 -11.19 -12.57
N ILE A 238 9.89 -11.95 -13.55
CA ILE A 238 9.38 -11.42 -14.81
C ILE A 238 7.89 -11.72 -14.87
N GLY A 239 7.07 -10.68 -15.03
CA GLY A 239 5.62 -10.81 -15.11
C GLY A 239 5.10 -10.78 -16.55
N ASP A 240 4.04 -11.54 -16.81
CA ASP A 240 3.25 -11.53 -18.05
C ASP A 240 1.80 -11.11 -17.75
N PRO A 241 1.48 -9.81 -17.83
CA PRO A 241 0.15 -9.32 -17.49
C PRO A 241 -0.96 -9.87 -18.38
N PHE A 242 -0.65 -10.31 -19.60
CA PHE A 242 -1.64 -10.96 -20.45
C PHE A 242 -2.02 -12.34 -19.90
N SER A 243 -1.04 -13.15 -19.52
CA SER A 243 -1.29 -14.44 -18.88
C SER A 243 -2.02 -14.28 -17.55
N GLU A 244 -1.68 -13.26 -16.75
CA GLU A 244 -2.41 -12.98 -15.51
C GLU A 244 -3.85 -12.53 -15.77
N LYS A 245 -4.11 -11.77 -16.82
CA LYS A 245 -5.48 -11.43 -17.22
C LYS A 245 -6.30 -12.69 -17.52
N LEU A 246 -5.75 -13.63 -18.27
CA LEU A 246 -6.40 -14.91 -18.55
C LEU A 246 -6.63 -15.72 -17.26
N LEU A 247 -5.63 -15.74 -16.37
CA LEU A 247 -5.70 -16.42 -15.09
C LEU A 247 -6.81 -15.86 -14.20
N MET A 248 -6.92 -14.53 -14.09
CA MET A 248 -7.98 -13.87 -13.34
C MET A 248 -9.36 -14.25 -13.88
N GLU A 249 -9.57 -14.20 -15.22
CA GLU A 249 -10.86 -14.55 -15.81
C GLU A 249 -11.19 -16.03 -15.64
N ALA A 250 -10.20 -16.92 -15.71
CA ALA A 250 -10.38 -18.37 -15.45
C ALA A 250 -10.78 -18.60 -13.98
N CYS A 251 -10.12 -17.94 -13.02
CA CYS A 251 -10.48 -18.00 -11.60
C CYS A 251 -11.89 -17.48 -11.35
N LEU A 252 -12.26 -16.33 -11.91
CA LEU A 252 -13.60 -15.76 -11.77
C LEU A 252 -14.70 -16.63 -12.43
N GLU A 253 -14.36 -17.42 -13.47
CA GLU A 253 -15.27 -18.44 -14.02
C GLU A 253 -15.39 -19.64 -13.07
N LEU A 254 -14.26 -20.11 -12.52
CA LEU A 254 -14.20 -21.21 -11.57
C LEU A 254 -15.01 -20.92 -10.30
N PHE A 255 -14.94 -19.70 -9.78
CA PHE A 255 -15.65 -19.27 -8.55
C PHE A 255 -17.19 -19.31 -8.69
N LYS A 256 -17.73 -19.38 -9.89
CA LYS A 256 -19.17 -19.58 -10.12
C LYS A 256 -19.60 -21.04 -10.00
N THR A 257 -18.66 -21.93 -9.73
CA THR A 257 -18.90 -23.38 -9.61
C THR A 257 -18.69 -23.84 -8.17
N ASP A 258 -19.09 -25.08 -7.88
CA ASP A 258 -18.86 -25.74 -6.59
C ASP A 258 -17.75 -26.81 -6.70
N TYR A 259 -16.70 -26.55 -7.49
CA TYR A 259 -15.69 -27.56 -7.81
C TYR A 259 -14.47 -27.53 -6.89
N ILE A 260 -14.25 -26.43 -6.17
CA ILE A 260 -13.06 -26.24 -5.34
C ILE A 260 -13.39 -26.05 -3.86
N VAL A 261 -12.41 -26.33 -3.02
CA VAL A 261 -12.41 -26.11 -1.57
C VAL A 261 -11.67 -24.84 -1.22
N GLY A 262 -10.54 -24.60 -1.88
CA GLY A 262 -9.71 -23.44 -1.64
C GLY A 262 -8.72 -23.18 -2.77
N ILE A 263 -8.13 -22.00 -2.74
CA ILE A 263 -7.19 -21.52 -3.75
C ILE A 263 -6.19 -20.57 -3.10
N GLN A 264 -4.95 -20.60 -3.57
CA GLN A 264 -3.85 -19.70 -3.12
C GLN A 264 -3.02 -19.29 -4.33
N ASP A 265 -2.57 -18.04 -4.36
CA ASP A 265 -1.59 -17.61 -5.35
C ASP A 265 -0.17 -18.10 -4.99
N MET A 266 0.70 -18.17 -5.98
CA MET A 266 2.11 -18.44 -5.80
C MET A 266 2.90 -17.13 -5.88
N GLY A 267 2.91 -16.38 -4.79
CA GLY A 267 3.67 -15.13 -4.63
C GLY A 267 5.11 -15.37 -4.19
N ALA A 268 5.52 -14.72 -3.10
CA ALA A 268 6.83 -14.94 -2.48
C ALA A 268 7.03 -16.40 -2.08
N ALA A 269 8.22 -16.95 -2.32
CA ALA A 269 8.56 -18.36 -2.14
C ALA A 269 7.70 -19.35 -2.97
N GLY A 270 6.84 -18.86 -3.87
CA GLY A 270 6.16 -19.64 -4.92
C GLY A 270 5.34 -20.82 -4.41
N LEU A 271 5.65 -22.04 -4.88
CA LEU A 271 4.96 -23.26 -4.50
C LEU A 271 5.15 -23.61 -3.01
N THR A 272 6.27 -23.20 -2.42
CA THR A 272 6.55 -23.41 -1.00
C THR A 272 5.51 -22.69 -0.14
N SER A 273 5.39 -21.37 -0.25
CA SER A 273 4.45 -20.62 0.59
C SER A 273 3.00 -21.04 0.36
N SER A 274 2.56 -21.13 -0.89
CA SER A 274 1.19 -21.48 -1.22
C SER A 274 0.75 -22.85 -0.65
N SER A 275 1.58 -23.88 -0.79
CA SER A 275 1.28 -25.22 -0.29
C SER A 275 1.28 -25.31 1.25
N PHE A 276 2.28 -24.71 1.90
CA PHE A 276 2.37 -24.70 3.37
C PHE A 276 1.26 -23.87 4.03
N GLU A 277 0.90 -22.74 3.46
CA GLU A 277 -0.17 -21.90 3.98
C GLU A 277 -1.55 -22.57 3.87
N MET A 278 -1.88 -23.12 2.70
CA MET A 278 -3.15 -23.83 2.51
C MET A 278 -3.29 -25.03 3.46
N ALA A 279 -2.24 -25.82 3.59
CA ALA A 279 -2.25 -27.00 4.46
C ALA A 279 -2.22 -26.60 5.95
N GLY A 280 -1.42 -25.58 6.32
CA GLY A 280 -1.32 -25.08 7.69
C GLY A 280 -2.62 -24.51 8.22
N ARG A 281 -3.29 -23.65 7.45
CA ARG A 281 -4.61 -23.08 7.80
C ARG A 281 -5.70 -24.14 7.98
N SER A 282 -5.56 -25.27 7.30
CA SER A 282 -6.51 -26.39 7.37
C SER A 282 -6.13 -27.47 8.38
N GLY A 283 -4.92 -27.39 8.98
CA GLY A 283 -4.40 -28.43 9.86
C GLY A 283 -4.23 -29.78 9.17
N SER A 284 -4.00 -29.78 7.85
CA SER A 284 -3.87 -30.97 7.00
C SER A 284 -2.39 -31.23 6.65
N GLY A 285 -2.14 -32.32 5.93
CA GLY A 285 -0.90 -32.60 5.21
C GLY A 285 -1.12 -32.43 3.71
N MET A 286 -0.03 -32.44 2.95
CA MET A 286 -0.08 -32.36 1.49
C MET A 286 1.02 -33.22 0.88
N LYS A 287 0.67 -33.94 -0.17
CA LYS A 287 1.58 -34.74 -0.97
C LYS A 287 1.68 -34.13 -2.35
N LEU A 288 2.91 -33.81 -2.78
CA LEU A 288 3.15 -33.17 -4.08
C LEU A 288 4.11 -33.98 -4.93
N TYR A 289 3.78 -34.18 -6.19
CA TYR A 289 4.59 -34.82 -7.22
C TYR A 289 5.22 -33.71 -8.10
N LEU A 290 6.44 -33.33 -7.77
CA LEU A 290 7.10 -32.15 -8.36
C LEU A 290 7.42 -32.30 -9.85
N ASP A 291 7.61 -33.53 -10.33
CA ASP A 291 7.81 -33.87 -11.75
C ASP A 291 6.58 -33.61 -12.62
N GLN A 292 5.39 -33.43 -12.03
CA GLN A 292 4.15 -33.03 -12.72
C GLN A 292 4.08 -31.53 -12.95
N THR A 293 4.94 -30.72 -12.31
CA THR A 293 4.93 -29.25 -12.46
C THR A 293 5.22 -28.87 -13.91
N PRO A 294 4.40 -28.03 -14.56
CA PRO A 294 4.71 -27.50 -15.89
C PRO A 294 5.98 -26.64 -15.84
N MET A 295 7.03 -27.06 -16.53
CA MET A 295 8.33 -26.41 -16.54
C MET A 295 8.53 -25.61 -17.81
N ARG A 296 9.03 -24.38 -17.69
CA ARG A 296 9.42 -23.54 -18.83
C ARG A 296 10.80 -23.95 -19.37
N GLU A 297 11.65 -24.47 -18.50
CA GLU A 297 13.02 -24.84 -18.78
C GLU A 297 13.26 -26.32 -18.48
N SER A 298 14.07 -26.98 -19.31
CA SER A 298 14.45 -28.37 -19.05
C SER A 298 15.49 -28.49 -17.91
N GLY A 299 15.47 -29.62 -17.22
CA GLY A 299 16.44 -29.94 -16.20
C GLY A 299 16.32 -29.14 -14.90
N MET A 300 15.13 -28.66 -14.59
CA MET A 300 14.84 -28.07 -13.28
C MET A 300 14.85 -29.14 -12.19
N THR A 301 15.36 -28.76 -11.03
CA THR A 301 15.45 -29.60 -9.85
C THR A 301 14.28 -29.39 -8.90
N PRO A 302 13.98 -30.35 -8.00
CA PRO A 302 12.96 -30.15 -6.95
C PRO A 302 13.17 -28.87 -6.12
N TYR A 303 14.42 -28.50 -5.82
CA TYR A 303 14.78 -27.28 -5.14
C TYR A 303 14.31 -26.03 -5.92
N GLU A 304 14.63 -25.97 -7.20
CA GLU A 304 14.24 -24.84 -8.07
C GLU A 304 12.71 -24.76 -8.24
N LEU A 305 12.02 -25.89 -8.33
CA LEU A 305 10.56 -25.93 -8.48
C LEU A 305 9.82 -25.42 -7.24
N MET A 306 10.27 -25.79 -6.05
CA MET A 306 9.67 -25.35 -4.80
C MET A 306 9.91 -23.86 -4.51
N LEU A 307 11.08 -23.33 -4.89
CA LEU A 307 11.54 -21.99 -4.54
C LEU A 307 11.43 -20.95 -5.66
N SER A 308 11.03 -21.38 -6.86
CA SER A 308 10.78 -20.43 -7.96
C SER A 308 9.62 -19.51 -7.64
N GLU A 309 9.80 -18.21 -7.88
CA GLU A 309 8.78 -17.18 -7.76
C GLU A 309 8.27 -16.72 -9.13
N SER A 310 8.27 -17.61 -10.14
CA SER A 310 7.61 -17.33 -11.43
C SER A 310 6.18 -16.88 -11.18
N GLN A 311 5.79 -15.80 -11.86
CA GLN A 311 4.50 -15.15 -11.66
C GLN A 311 3.35 -15.90 -12.34
N GLU A 312 2.13 -15.43 -12.17
CA GLU A 312 0.91 -15.90 -12.84
C GLU A 312 0.61 -17.39 -12.60
N ARG A 313 0.83 -17.86 -11.36
CA ARG A 313 0.58 -19.24 -10.93
C ARG A 313 -0.31 -19.28 -9.71
N MET A 314 -1.19 -20.31 -9.64
CA MET A 314 -2.08 -20.56 -8.50
C MET A 314 -2.04 -22.04 -8.12
N LEU A 315 -2.30 -22.31 -6.84
CA LEU A 315 -2.50 -23.65 -6.30
C LEU A 315 -3.97 -23.81 -5.87
N ILE A 316 -4.64 -24.85 -6.32
CA ILE A 316 -6.06 -25.10 -6.08
C ILE A 316 -6.23 -26.43 -5.35
N CYS A 317 -7.01 -26.44 -4.27
CA CYS A 317 -7.56 -27.64 -3.69
C CYS A 317 -8.96 -27.87 -4.28
N ALA A 318 -9.09 -28.83 -5.19
CA ALA A 318 -10.37 -29.16 -5.81
C ALA A 318 -11.09 -30.27 -5.03
N LYS A 319 -12.40 -30.34 -5.18
CA LYS A 319 -13.19 -31.47 -4.66
C LYS A 319 -12.94 -32.71 -5.49
N LYS A 320 -12.71 -33.85 -4.85
CA LYS A 320 -12.46 -35.14 -5.52
C LYS A 320 -13.54 -35.48 -6.55
N GLY A 321 -13.11 -35.78 -7.78
CA GLY A 321 -13.98 -36.07 -8.93
C GLY A 321 -14.37 -34.85 -9.76
N TYR A 322 -13.87 -33.64 -9.42
CA TYR A 322 -14.06 -32.43 -10.21
C TYR A 322 -12.77 -31.91 -10.87
N GLU A 323 -11.65 -32.62 -10.72
CA GLU A 323 -10.34 -32.25 -11.26
C GLU A 323 -10.39 -31.97 -12.77
N ASP A 324 -11.01 -32.86 -13.57
CA ASP A 324 -11.12 -32.66 -15.01
C ASP A 324 -11.91 -31.40 -15.38
N LYS A 325 -12.96 -31.08 -14.63
CA LYS A 325 -13.75 -29.85 -14.85
C LYS A 325 -13.00 -28.59 -14.52
N VAL A 326 -12.18 -28.60 -13.47
CA VAL A 326 -11.27 -27.50 -13.14
C VAL A 326 -10.26 -27.32 -14.29
N ILE A 327 -9.63 -28.41 -14.71
CA ILE A 327 -8.65 -28.40 -15.81
C ILE A 327 -9.27 -27.88 -17.11
N GLU A 328 -10.50 -28.25 -17.44
CA GLU A 328 -11.22 -27.77 -18.63
C GLU A 328 -11.41 -26.26 -18.64
N ILE A 329 -11.72 -25.66 -17.48
CA ILE A 329 -11.86 -24.19 -17.36
C ILE A 329 -10.55 -23.51 -17.71
N PHE A 330 -9.41 -23.91 -17.13
CA PHE A 330 -8.11 -23.29 -17.40
C PHE A 330 -7.64 -23.53 -18.84
N LYS A 331 -7.85 -24.72 -19.41
CA LYS A 331 -7.56 -25.01 -20.81
C LYS A 331 -8.36 -24.13 -21.77
N LYS A 332 -9.62 -23.83 -21.47
CA LYS A 332 -10.45 -22.87 -22.25
C LYS A 332 -9.78 -21.50 -22.35
N TRP A 333 -9.09 -21.08 -21.28
CA TRP A 333 -8.34 -19.82 -21.21
C TRP A 333 -6.89 -19.96 -21.66
N ASN A 334 -6.51 -21.07 -22.28
CA ASN A 334 -5.17 -21.38 -22.79
C ASN A 334 -4.08 -21.35 -21.69
N LEU A 335 -4.43 -21.80 -20.49
CA LEU A 335 -3.55 -21.91 -19.34
C LEU A 335 -3.22 -23.36 -19.03
N ASP A 336 -2.02 -23.62 -18.49
CA ASP A 336 -1.66 -24.94 -17.97
C ASP A 336 -2.49 -25.25 -16.71
N ALA A 337 -2.91 -26.51 -16.57
CA ALA A 337 -3.58 -27.01 -15.38
C ALA A 337 -3.28 -28.50 -15.23
N VAL A 338 -2.70 -28.89 -14.11
CA VAL A 338 -2.30 -30.28 -13.85
C VAL A 338 -2.56 -30.67 -12.39
N VAL A 339 -3.05 -31.89 -12.18
CA VAL A 339 -3.07 -32.47 -10.83
C VAL A 339 -1.64 -32.81 -10.45
N MET A 340 -1.15 -32.18 -9.39
CA MET A 340 0.22 -32.38 -8.92
C MET A 340 0.29 -33.00 -7.52
N GLY A 341 -0.84 -33.31 -6.90
CA GLY A 341 -0.83 -33.88 -5.56
C GLY A 341 -2.21 -34.10 -4.97
N GLU A 342 -2.23 -34.34 -3.69
CA GLU A 342 -3.44 -34.58 -2.90
C GLU A 342 -3.29 -34.10 -1.44
N VAL A 343 -4.40 -33.81 -0.81
CA VAL A 343 -4.47 -33.49 0.62
C VAL A 343 -4.38 -34.76 1.45
N THR A 344 -3.57 -34.74 2.52
CA THR A 344 -3.39 -35.89 3.44
C THR A 344 -3.73 -35.50 4.88
N ASP A 345 -3.76 -36.48 5.78
CA ASP A 345 -3.93 -36.30 7.23
C ASP A 345 -2.62 -36.40 8.03
N THR A 346 -1.49 -36.39 7.32
CA THR A 346 -0.18 -36.63 7.94
C THR A 346 0.37 -35.42 8.71
N GLY A 347 -0.16 -34.23 8.48
CA GLY A 347 0.37 -32.96 9.00
C GLY A 347 1.76 -32.63 8.45
N LYS A 348 2.14 -33.24 7.35
CA LYS A 348 3.46 -33.10 6.71
C LYS A 348 3.30 -32.71 5.25
N MET A 349 4.30 -31.99 4.74
CA MET A 349 4.55 -31.81 3.33
C MET A 349 5.42 -32.97 2.85
N GLU A 350 4.88 -33.78 1.96
CA GLU A 350 5.54 -34.94 1.35
C GLU A 350 5.88 -34.61 -0.10
N LEU A 351 7.14 -34.41 -0.41
CA LEU A 351 7.61 -34.02 -1.73
C LEU A 351 8.20 -35.23 -2.48
N PHE A 352 7.64 -35.52 -3.64
CA PHE A 352 8.05 -36.63 -4.49
C PHE A 352 8.67 -36.11 -5.81
N TRP A 353 9.66 -36.83 -6.28
CA TRP A 353 10.31 -36.62 -7.58
C TRP A 353 10.54 -37.98 -8.24
N HIS A 354 9.88 -38.23 -9.37
CA HIS A 354 9.89 -39.54 -10.05
C HIS A 354 9.63 -40.70 -9.08
N ASP A 355 8.59 -40.60 -8.30
CA ASP A 355 8.16 -41.57 -7.26
C ASP A 355 9.10 -41.74 -6.06
N GLU A 356 10.23 -41.03 -6.00
CA GLU A 356 11.11 -40.99 -4.84
C GLU A 356 10.71 -39.86 -3.88
N LEU A 357 10.64 -40.17 -2.57
CA LEU A 357 10.45 -39.17 -1.53
C LEU A 357 11.72 -38.34 -1.35
N VAL A 358 11.69 -37.07 -1.79
CA VAL A 358 12.84 -36.14 -1.76
C VAL A 358 12.74 -35.09 -0.65
N GLY A 359 11.59 -34.94 -0.01
CA GLY A 359 11.41 -34.03 1.14
C GLY A 359 10.25 -34.47 2.02
N LEU A 360 10.46 -34.34 3.34
CA LEU A 360 9.45 -34.67 4.35
C LEU A 360 9.54 -33.66 5.50
N ILE A 361 8.60 -32.71 5.53
CA ILE A 361 8.69 -31.55 6.40
C ILE A 361 7.37 -31.38 7.17
N PRO A 362 7.38 -31.26 8.51
CA PRO A 362 6.20 -30.90 9.27
C PRO A 362 5.68 -29.50 8.85
N ILE A 363 4.37 -29.36 8.70
CA ILE A 363 3.76 -28.10 8.20
C ILE A 363 3.67 -27.04 9.31
N ASP A 364 3.16 -27.43 10.47
CA ASP A 364 2.84 -26.52 11.58
C ASP A 364 4.02 -25.60 12.01
N PRO A 365 5.27 -26.12 12.15
CA PRO A 365 6.41 -25.28 12.52
C PRO A 365 6.82 -24.22 11.45
N LEU A 366 6.41 -24.41 10.19
CA LEU A 366 6.77 -23.53 9.09
C LEU A 366 5.64 -22.54 8.75
N SER A 367 4.40 -22.83 9.10
CA SER A 367 3.25 -21.96 8.87
C SER A 367 2.85 -21.19 10.14
N GLU A 368 2.09 -21.82 11.02
CA GLU A 368 1.48 -21.16 12.18
C GLU A 368 2.45 -20.90 13.34
N LYS A 369 3.46 -21.75 13.52
CA LYS A 369 4.42 -21.72 14.63
C LYS A 369 5.85 -21.34 14.20
N ALA A 370 5.98 -20.52 13.16
CA ALA A 370 7.28 -19.96 12.77
C ALA A 370 7.93 -19.18 13.94
N PRO A 371 9.27 -19.15 14.03
CA PRO A 371 9.97 -18.45 15.12
C PRO A 371 9.56 -17.00 15.25
N ILE A 372 9.44 -16.51 16.49
CA ILE A 372 9.23 -15.09 16.80
C ILE A 372 10.49 -14.60 17.54
N LEU A 373 11.13 -13.58 16.99
CA LEU A 373 12.34 -12.99 17.54
C LEU A 373 12.02 -11.78 18.40
N ASP A 374 12.60 -11.74 19.60
CA ASP A 374 12.55 -10.55 20.46
C ASP A 374 13.76 -9.67 20.19
N ARG A 375 13.63 -8.78 19.19
CA ARG A 375 14.70 -7.84 18.82
C ARG A 375 14.88 -6.77 19.89
N PRO A 376 16.12 -6.39 20.24
CA PRO A 376 16.37 -5.26 21.13
C PRO A 376 15.86 -3.96 20.52
N VAL A 377 15.40 -3.04 21.38
CA VAL A 377 14.91 -1.71 21.01
C VAL A 377 15.65 -0.63 21.78
N SER A 378 16.00 0.47 21.13
CA SER A 378 16.68 1.62 21.72
C SER A 378 16.26 2.90 21.01
N GLU A 379 15.88 3.91 21.79
CA GLU A 379 15.51 5.21 21.23
C GLU A 379 16.68 5.84 20.46
N PRO A 380 16.45 6.32 19.21
CA PRO A 380 17.49 6.94 18.40
C PRO A 380 18.02 8.24 19.04
N LYS A 381 19.33 8.38 19.12
CA LYS A 381 19.97 9.56 19.73
C LYS A 381 19.68 10.86 18.98
N TYR A 382 19.57 10.80 17.65
CA TYR A 382 19.33 11.97 16.83
C TYR A 382 18.05 12.73 17.18
N LEU A 383 17.04 12.06 17.74
CA LEU A 383 15.78 12.70 18.16
C LEU A 383 16.01 13.81 19.18
N ASN A 384 16.99 13.65 20.06
CA ASN A 384 17.35 14.68 21.04
C ASN A 384 18.05 15.88 20.40
N GLU A 385 18.69 15.70 19.23
CA GLU A 385 19.42 16.75 18.52
C GLU A 385 18.48 17.63 17.69
N ILE A 386 17.37 17.06 17.17
CA ILE A 386 16.48 17.74 16.23
C ILE A 386 15.24 18.36 16.90
N LYS A 387 14.82 17.92 18.08
CA LYS A 387 13.52 18.25 18.70
C LYS A 387 13.29 19.74 18.98
N ASP A 388 14.35 20.48 19.30
CA ASP A 388 14.24 21.88 19.76
C ASP A 388 14.31 22.90 18.61
N TYR A 389 14.29 22.43 17.36
CA TYR A 389 14.32 23.31 16.18
C TYR A 389 12.96 23.93 15.90
N ASN A 390 12.90 25.27 15.82
CA ASN A 390 11.69 26.01 15.52
C ASN A 390 11.80 26.74 14.19
N PHE A 391 10.78 26.62 13.35
CA PHE A 391 10.69 27.30 12.07
C PHE A 391 10.34 28.79 12.24
N THR A 392 11.08 29.64 11.55
CA THR A 392 10.78 31.06 11.39
C THR A 392 10.84 31.43 9.92
N LEU A 393 9.85 32.20 9.43
CA LEU A 393 9.81 32.62 8.03
C LEU A 393 10.93 33.65 7.76
N LYS A 394 11.79 33.36 6.77
CA LYS A 394 12.96 34.17 6.39
C LYS A 394 12.84 34.83 5.01
N MET A 395 11.77 34.52 4.29
CA MET A 395 11.45 35.07 2.98
C MET A 395 10.01 35.52 2.93
N SER A 396 9.56 36.23 1.89
CA SER A 396 8.18 36.62 1.77
C SER A 396 7.23 35.42 1.59
N GLN A 397 5.96 35.57 1.96
CA GLN A 397 4.93 34.55 1.68
C GLN A 397 4.91 34.17 0.19
N GLN A 398 4.94 35.17 -0.70
CA GLN A 398 4.94 34.95 -2.16
C GLN A 398 6.13 34.09 -2.61
N GLU A 399 7.33 34.39 -2.14
CA GLU A 399 8.54 33.65 -2.52
C GLU A 399 8.50 32.19 -2.04
N LEU A 400 8.10 31.95 -0.78
CA LEU A 400 7.99 30.59 -0.25
C LEU A 400 6.89 29.83 -0.99
N PHE A 401 5.74 30.46 -1.24
CA PHE A 401 4.63 29.86 -1.98
C PHE A 401 5.04 29.36 -3.37
N GLU A 402 5.74 30.20 -4.14
CA GLU A 402 6.21 29.83 -5.49
C GLU A 402 7.26 28.70 -5.46
N LYS A 403 8.19 28.76 -4.49
CA LYS A 403 9.18 27.68 -4.30
C LYS A 403 8.51 26.35 -3.94
N MET A 404 7.46 26.40 -3.11
CA MET A 404 6.69 25.22 -2.73
C MET A 404 5.93 24.63 -3.91
N LEU A 405 5.24 25.45 -4.71
CA LEU A 405 4.51 24.97 -5.89
C LEU A 405 5.41 24.32 -6.95
N LYS A 406 6.66 24.78 -7.07
CA LYS A 406 7.66 24.20 -7.97
C LYS A 406 8.27 22.92 -7.43
N ASN A 407 8.14 22.64 -6.13
CA ASN A 407 8.81 21.50 -5.52
C ASN A 407 8.15 20.17 -5.94
N GLU A 408 8.98 19.18 -6.23
CA GLU A 408 8.60 17.83 -6.68
C GLU A 408 7.68 17.08 -5.69
N ASN A 409 7.63 17.47 -4.43
CA ASN A 409 6.71 16.89 -3.45
C ASN A 409 5.32 17.55 -3.44
N ILE A 410 5.13 18.67 -4.14
CA ILE A 410 3.90 19.46 -4.10
C ILE A 410 3.23 19.58 -5.47
N ASN A 411 4.02 19.78 -6.54
CA ASN A 411 3.51 20.00 -7.88
C ASN A 411 2.73 18.79 -8.44
N ASN A 412 2.05 19.02 -9.55
CA ASN A 412 1.22 18.01 -10.20
C ASN A 412 2.08 16.86 -10.78
N LYS A 413 1.56 15.66 -10.70
CA LYS A 413 2.22 14.43 -11.15
C LYS A 413 1.64 13.85 -12.45
N ALA A 414 1.09 14.69 -13.34
CA ALA A 414 0.53 14.25 -14.62
C ALA A 414 1.49 13.37 -15.42
N PHE A 415 2.80 13.66 -15.41
CA PHE A 415 3.81 12.80 -16.01
C PHE A 415 3.72 11.33 -15.55
N ILE A 416 3.29 11.09 -14.31
CA ILE A 416 3.10 9.75 -13.74
C ILE A 416 1.71 9.21 -14.10
N TYR A 417 0.65 9.87 -13.66
CA TYR A 417 -0.69 9.30 -13.73
C TYR A 417 -1.31 9.32 -15.13
N ASP A 418 -0.83 10.14 -16.08
CA ASP A 418 -1.27 10.10 -17.46
C ASP A 418 -0.83 8.82 -18.21
N GLN A 419 0.11 8.05 -17.64
CA GLN A 419 0.53 6.76 -18.18
C GLN A 419 -0.40 5.61 -17.78
N PHE A 420 -1.25 5.82 -16.78
CA PHE A 420 -2.17 4.83 -16.26
C PHE A 420 -3.56 4.96 -16.89
N ASP A 421 -4.14 3.85 -17.33
CA ASP A 421 -5.56 3.85 -17.66
C ASP A 421 -6.37 3.94 -16.35
N SER A 422 -6.99 5.09 -16.13
CA SER A 422 -7.83 5.35 -14.98
C SER A 422 -9.32 5.13 -15.25
N SER A 423 -9.71 4.82 -16.47
CA SER A 423 -11.11 4.78 -16.93
C SER A 423 -11.61 3.39 -17.33
N VAL A 424 -10.72 2.44 -17.54
CA VAL A 424 -11.09 1.05 -17.89
C VAL A 424 -12.05 0.47 -16.86
N GLN A 425 -12.95 -0.42 -17.27
CA GLN A 425 -14.09 -0.93 -16.52
C GLN A 425 -15.20 0.12 -16.24
N THR A 426 -14.98 1.42 -16.52
CA THR A 426 -15.98 2.50 -16.42
C THR A 426 -16.58 2.73 -15.00
N ASN A 427 -15.85 2.37 -13.95
CA ASN A 427 -16.30 2.53 -12.56
C ASN A 427 -15.78 3.82 -11.90
N THR A 428 -14.74 4.44 -12.45
CA THR A 428 -14.07 5.60 -11.84
C THR A 428 -14.95 6.85 -11.86
N ILE A 429 -15.15 7.43 -10.69
CA ILE A 429 -15.82 8.74 -10.50
C ILE A 429 -14.78 9.84 -10.31
N LYS A 430 -13.74 9.53 -9.54
CA LYS A 430 -12.67 10.47 -9.17
C LYS A 430 -11.33 9.74 -9.20
N ALA A 431 -10.39 10.22 -9.99
CA ALA A 431 -9.04 9.66 -10.16
C ALA A 431 -7.97 10.69 -9.82
N ASP A 432 -6.70 10.34 -10.02
CA ASP A 432 -5.57 11.24 -9.85
C ASP A 432 -5.71 12.53 -10.65
N GLY A 433 -5.12 13.60 -10.12
CA GLY A 433 -5.30 14.96 -10.63
C GLY A 433 -6.55 15.67 -10.09
N ALA A 434 -7.51 14.93 -9.57
CA ALA A 434 -8.72 15.48 -8.95
C ALA A 434 -8.57 15.79 -7.44
N LEU A 435 -7.42 15.58 -6.87
CA LEU A 435 -6.99 15.76 -5.48
C LEU A 435 -7.73 14.89 -4.44
N GLY A 436 -7.04 14.59 -3.35
CA GLY A 436 -7.59 13.82 -2.21
C GLY A 436 -7.76 12.33 -2.51
N ALA A 437 -8.85 11.73 -2.04
CA ALA A 437 -9.13 10.31 -2.25
C ALA A 437 -9.67 10.04 -3.67
N SER A 438 -9.36 8.85 -4.18
CA SER A 438 -9.95 8.32 -5.41
C SER A 438 -11.28 7.62 -5.12
N VAL A 439 -12.20 7.59 -6.08
CA VAL A 439 -13.55 7.06 -5.88
C VAL A 439 -14.00 6.26 -7.09
N ILE A 440 -14.54 5.07 -6.84
CA ILE A 440 -15.22 4.24 -7.83
C ILE A 440 -16.69 4.05 -7.46
N ARG A 441 -17.54 3.88 -8.45
CA ARG A 441 -18.93 3.45 -8.26
C ARG A 441 -19.05 1.94 -8.21
N ILE A 442 -20.00 1.45 -7.43
CA ILE A 442 -20.44 0.06 -7.44
C ILE A 442 -21.71 -0.02 -8.28
N LYS A 443 -21.60 -0.63 -9.46
CA LYS A 443 -22.72 -0.69 -10.42
C LYS A 443 -23.89 -1.50 -9.91
N GLU A 444 -23.62 -2.48 -9.07
CA GLU A 444 -24.56 -3.45 -8.54
C GLU A 444 -25.54 -2.80 -7.55
N ASN A 445 -25.10 -1.79 -6.80
CA ASN A 445 -25.93 -1.21 -5.73
C ASN A 445 -25.99 0.33 -5.75
N GLY A 446 -25.29 1.01 -6.67
CA GLY A 446 -25.28 2.47 -6.78
C GLY A 446 -24.48 3.22 -5.71
N ALA A 447 -23.81 2.50 -4.81
CA ALA A 447 -22.89 3.09 -3.84
C ALA A 447 -21.54 3.45 -4.51
N SER A 448 -20.64 4.06 -3.74
CA SER A 448 -19.24 4.24 -4.13
C SER A 448 -18.30 3.83 -3.01
N VAL A 449 -17.09 3.43 -3.41
CA VAL A 449 -15.97 3.18 -2.53
C VAL A 449 -14.92 4.25 -2.77
N ALA A 450 -14.54 4.95 -1.70
CA ALA A 450 -13.45 5.91 -1.68
C ALA A 450 -12.21 5.28 -1.06
N MET A 451 -11.04 5.60 -1.60
CA MET A 451 -9.77 5.08 -1.11
C MET A 451 -8.68 6.15 -1.19
N ALA A 452 -7.86 6.22 -0.15
CA ALA A 452 -6.73 7.14 -0.08
C ALA A 452 -5.51 6.44 0.50
N ILE A 453 -4.35 6.71 -0.09
CA ILE A 453 -3.05 6.23 0.39
C ILE A 453 -2.26 7.41 0.96
N GLU A 454 -1.54 7.18 2.06
CA GLU A 454 -0.81 8.25 2.77
C GLU A 454 0.43 7.71 3.46
N CYS A 455 1.56 8.42 3.28
CA CYS A 455 2.78 8.22 4.04
C CYS A 455 3.64 9.48 4.02
N ASN A 456 3.80 10.15 5.14
CA ASN A 456 4.78 11.24 5.29
C ASN A 456 5.98 10.77 6.13
N SER A 457 7.04 10.31 5.46
CA SER A 457 8.23 9.74 6.08
C SER A 457 8.99 10.75 6.94
N ARG A 458 8.93 12.05 6.63
CA ARG A 458 9.58 13.10 7.43
C ARG A 458 8.94 13.25 8.81
N LEU A 459 7.61 13.16 8.90
CA LEU A 459 6.90 13.17 10.18
C LEU A 459 7.28 11.94 11.03
N ASN A 460 7.36 10.77 10.39
CA ASN A 460 7.79 9.55 11.06
C ASN A 460 9.26 9.57 11.49
N TYR A 461 10.12 10.29 10.79
CA TYR A 461 11.51 10.49 11.20
C TYR A 461 11.63 11.30 12.50
N VAL A 462 10.87 12.38 12.65
CA VAL A 462 10.92 13.21 13.87
C VAL A 462 10.12 12.62 15.04
N ASN A 463 9.06 11.87 14.77
CA ASN A 463 8.31 11.13 15.80
C ASN A 463 7.55 9.95 15.15
N PRO A 464 8.08 8.72 15.23
CA PRO A 464 7.47 7.56 14.59
C PRO A 464 6.03 7.26 15.07
N LYS A 465 5.75 7.42 16.36
CA LYS A 465 4.41 7.19 16.92
C LYS A 465 3.39 8.18 16.36
N THR A 466 3.67 9.46 16.54
CA THR A 466 2.77 10.54 16.09
C THR A 466 2.68 10.57 14.55
N GLY A 467 3.80 10.38 13.84
CA GLY A 467 3.81 10.35 12.37
C GLY A 467 2.95 9.25 11.78
N ALA A 468 2.99 8.05 12.38
CA ALA A 468 2.17 6.92 11.96
C ALA A 468 0.67 7.15 12.26
N ALA A 469 0.34 7.71 13.42
CA ALA A 469 -1.03 8.11 13.76
C ALA A 469 -1.58 9.17 12.80
N LEU A 470 -0.75 10.14 12.42
CA LEU A 470 -1.10 11.18 11.44
C LEU A 470 -1.34 10.59 10.05
N ALA A 471 -0.62 9.54 9.64
CA ALA A 471 -0.87 8.86 8.37
C ALA A 471 -2.27 8.20 8.34
N VAL A 472 -2.66 7.50 9.42
CA VAL A 472 -4.02 6.94 9.57
C VAL A 472 -5.08 8.03 9.49
N ALA A 473 -4.91 9.11 10.25
CA ALA A 473 -5.85 10.23 10.28
C ALA A 473 -5.95 10.94 8.93
N SER A 474 -4.83 11.20 8.28
CA SER A 474 -4.80 11.90 6.98
C SER A 474 -5.44 11.07 5.87
N ALA A 475 -5.17 9.76 5.81
CA ALA A 475 -5.83 8.87 4.84
C ALA A 475 -7.34 8.85 5.02
N GLY A 476 -7.83 8.71 6.27
CA GLY A 476 -9.25 8.76 6.59
C GLY A 476 -9.89 10.12 6.30
N ARG A 477 -9.20 11.22 6.58
CA ARG A 477 -9.68 12.59 6.27
C ARG A 477 -9.81 12.82 4.78
N LYS A 478 -8.86 12.32 3.94
CA LYS A 478 -8.99 12.36 2.48
C LYS A 478 -10.23 11.61 2.01
N VAL A 479 -10.52 10.43 2.58
CA VAL A 479 -11.75 9.67 2.32
C VAL A 479 -12.99 10.46 2.74
N ALA A 480 -13.00 11.03 3.95
CA ALA A 480 -14.11 11.83 4.45
C ALA A 480 -14.40 13.06 3.58
N CYS A 481 -13.37 13.68 2.98
CA CYS A 481 -13.52 14.81 2.06
C CYS A 481 -14.24 14.45 0.74
N THR A 482 -14.40 13.16 0.42
CA THR A 482 -15.27 12.73 -0.70
C THR A 482 -16.74 12.58 -0.31
N GLY A 483 -17.06 12.78 0.95
CA GLY A 483 -18.38 12.51 1.53
C GLY A 483 -18.57 11.07 2.01
N ALA A 484 -17.57 10.21 1.81
CA ALA A 484 -17.59 8.81 2.26
C ALA A 484 -17.29 8.71 3.77
N LYS A 485 -17.75 7.62 4.37
CA LYS A 485 -17.42 7.24 5.74
C LYS A 485 -16.18 6.34 5.72
N PRO A 486 -15.05 6.75 6.34
CA PRO A 486 -13.88 5.88 6.50
C PRO A 486 -14.23 4.64 7.33
N LEU A 487 -13.82 3.45 6.90
CA LEU A 487 -14.23 2.19 7.53
C LEU A 487 -13.07 1.31 8.01
N ALA A 488 -12.01 1.16 7.22
CA ALA A 488 -10.93 0.25 7.53
C ALA A 488 -9.64 0.66 6.84
N ILE A 489 -8.52 0.14 7.33
CA ILE A 489 -7.22 0.36 6.70
C ILE A 489 -6.54 -0.94 6.28
N SER A 490 -5.65 -0.79 5.29
CA SER A 490 -4.53 -1.70 5.01
C SER A 490 -3.23 -0.93 5.19
N ASP A 491 -2.21 -1.56 5.76
CA ASP A 491 -0.91 -0.92 5.97
C ASP A 491 0.23 -1.63 5.25
N CYS A 492 1.28 -0.86 4.92
CA CYS A 492 2.56 -1.41 4.46
C CYS A 492 3.68 -0.73 5.22
N LEU A 493 4.32 -1.47 6.11
CA LEU A 493 5.26 -0.94 7.09
C LEU A 493 6.69 -1.05 6.57
N ASN A 494 7.22 0.03 5.99
CA ASN A 494 8.55 0.08 5.40
C ASN A 494 9.56 0.68 6.38
N TYR A 495 10.52 -0.12 6.83
CA TYR A 495 11.56 0.27 7.80
C TYR A 495 12.93 -0.31 7.40
N GLY A 496 13.99 0.17 8.01
CA GLY A 496 15.35 -0.30 7.80
C GLY A 496 15.62 -1.71 8.36
N ASN A 497 16.88 -1.98 8.69
CA ASN A 497 17.34 -3.28 9.17
C ASN A 497 16.84 -3.56 10.60
N PRO A 498 16.07 -4.63 10.85
CA PRO A 498 15.52 -4.97 12.18
C PRO A 498 16.58 -5.44 13.18
N GLN A 499 17.81 -5.69 12.75
CA GLN A 499 18.93 -5.98 13.65
C GLN A 499 19.46 -4.71 14.33
N ASN A 500 19.14 -3.52 13.80
CA ASN A 500 19.45 -2.25 14.42
C ASN A 500 18.39 -1.91 15.50
N PRO A 501 18.78 -1.80 16.80
CA PRO A 501 17.85 -1.51 17.88
C PRO A 501 17.10 -0.17 17.73
N GLU A 502 17.70 0.83 17.07
CA GLU A 502 17.06 2.12 16.82
C GLU A 502 15.96 2.01 15.78
N VAL A 503 16.17 1.20 14.72
CA VAL A 503 15.15 0.89 13.70
C VAL A 503 13.98 0.13 14.32
N MET A 504 14.25 -0.87 15.17
CA MET A 504 13.20 -1.62 15.84
C MET A 504 12.41 -0.77 16.86
N TRP A 505 13.05 0.21 17.48
CA TRP A 505 12.34 1.19 18.31
C TRP A 505 11.39 2.05 17.45
N GLN A 506 11.87 2.55 16.31
CA GLN A 506 11.03 3.30 15.37
C GLN A 506 9.84 2.46 14.88
N PHE A 507 10.07 1.19 14.56
CA PHE A 507 9.03 0.24 14.16
C PHE A 507 7.98 0.04 15.27
N ALA A 508 8.43 -0.23 16.50
CA ALA A 508 7.56 -0.42 17.66
C ALA A 508 6.70 0.82 17.92
N GLN A 509 7.30 2.02 17.86
CA GLN A 509 6.58 3.29 18.05
C GLN A 509 5.58 3.53 16.91
N GLY A 510 5.95 3.26 15.65
CA GLY A 510 5.04 3.35 14.51
C GLY A 510 3.82 2.44 14.66
N CYS A 511 4.03 1.18 15.05
CA CYS A 511 2.94 0.24 15.34
C CYS A 511 2.03 0.73 16.47
N GLU A 512 2.59 1.30 17.54
CA GLU A 512 1.78 1.84 18.64
C GLU A 512 0.94 3.04 18.17
N GLY A 513 1.49 3.92 17.29
CA GLY A 513 0.75 5.03 16.69
C GLY A 513 -0.41 4.57 15.83
N ILE A 514 -0.20 3.57 14.96
CA ILE A 514 -1.27 2.97 14.13
C ILE A 514 -2.35 2.35 15.01
N LYS A 515 -1.96 1.55 15.98
CA LYS A 515 -2.87 0.87 16.91
C LYS A 515 -3.79 1.85 17.64
N GLU A 516 -3.21 2.91 18.20
CA GLU A 516 -3.95 3.94 18.91
C GLU A 516 -4.89 4.69 17.99
N ALA A 517 -4.40 5.14 16.82
CA ALA A 517 -5.21 5.86 15.83
C ALA A 517 -6.37 5.01 15.29
N CYS A 518 -6.11 3.75 14.93
CA CYS A 518 -7.15 2.85 14.43
C CYS A 518 -8.23 2.56 15.48
N LYS A 519 -7.85 2.48 16.75
CA LYS A 519 -8.79 2.31 17.86
C LYS A 519 -9.65 3.54 18.06
N GLU A 520 -9.04 4.72 18.19
CA GLU A 520 -9.73 5.97 18.50
C GLU A 520 -10.57 6.48 17.32
N LEU A 521 -10.12 6.27 16.07
CA LEU A 521 -10.84 6.64 14.85
C LEU A 521 -11.78 5.54 14.34
N ASN A 522 -11.81 4.38 14.99
CA ASN A 522 -12.65 3.23 14.64
C ASN A 522 -12.47 2.77 13.18
N THR A 523 -11.21 2.65 12.77
CA THR A 523 -10.80 2.15 11.44
C THR A 523 -9.86 0.95 11.59
N PRO A 524 -10.39 -0.28 11.79
CA PRO A 524 -9.58 -1.47 12.02
C PRO A 524 -8.63 -1.76 10.88
N VAL A 525 -7.51 -2.42 11.21
CA VAL A 525 -6.55 -2.98 10.25
C VAL A 525 -7.11 -4.31 9.75
N VAL A 526 -7.38 -4.43 8.45
CA VAL A 526 -7.95 -5.65 7.87
C VAL A 526 -6.95 -6.45 7.04
N SER A 527 -5.89 -5.81 6.59
CA SER A 527 -4.78 -6.44 5.87
C SER A 527 -3.53 -5.59 5.99
N GLY A 528 -2.39 -6.12 5.62
CA GLY A 528 -1.14 -5.37 5.61
C GLY A 528 0.05 -6.20 5.17
N ASN A 529 1.21 -5.53 5.13
CA ASN A 529 2.50 -6.08 4.78
C ASN A 529 3.60 -5.39 5.61
N VAL A 530 4.68 -6.10 5.90
CA VAL A 530 5.87 -5.52 6.52
C VAL A 530 7.06 -5.69 5.59
N SER A 531 7.73 -4.58 5.30
CA SER A 531 8.97 -4.52 4.53
C SER A 531 10.08 -3.98 5.40
N LEU A 532 10.99 -4.85 5.80
CA LEU A 532 12.20 -4.52 6.56
C LEU A 532 13.43 -4.56 5.65
N TYR A 533 14.60 -4.24 6.22
CA TYR A 533 15.87 -4.18 5.49
C TYR A 533 15.94 -3.14 4.35
N ASN A 534 15.06 -2.12 4.38
CA ASN A 534 15.16 -0.99 3.44
C ASN A 534 16.34 -0.10 3.82
N GLU A 535 17.53 -0.56 3.46
CA GLU A 535 18.81 0.00 3.87
C GLU A 535 19.87 -0.30 2.80
N THR A 536 20.79 0.63 2.59
CA THR A 536 21.93 0.46 1.70
C THR A 536 23.18 0.95 2.39
N GLU A 537 24.21 0.09 2.50
CA GLU A 537 25.51 0.40 3.14
C GLU A 537 25.37 0.98 4.57
N GLY A 538 24.40 0.46 5.33
CA GLY A 538 24.16 0.92 6.70
C GLY A 538 23.34 2.22 6.82
N VAL A 539 22.86 2.77 5.71
CA VAL A 539 21.98 3.96 5.71
C VAL A 539 20.54 3.51 5.48
N SER A 540 19.75 3.56 6.53
CA SER A 540 18.33 3.22 6.49
C SER A 540 17.49 4.35 5.88
N ILE A 541 16.38 3.99 5.22
CA ILE A 541 15.32 4.95 4.87
C ILE A 541 14.72 5.59 6.13
N PHE A 542 14.03 6.70 5.97
CA PHE A 542 13.14 7.18 7.03
C PHE A 542 11.99 6.18 7.27
N PRO A 543 11.52 6.00 8.52
CA PRO A 543 10.36 5.19 8.83
C PRO A 543 9.17 5.58 7.94
N SER A 544 8.62 4.63 7.19
CA SER A 544 7.63 4.91 6.15
C SER A 544 6.44 3.95 6.23
N PRO A 545 5.62 4.04 7.29
CA PRO A 545 4.36 3.31 7.35
C PRO A 545 3.38 3.92 6.34
N THR A 546 3.11 3.17 5.27
CA THR A 546 2.13 3.54 4.24
C THR A 546 0.76 3.01 4.65
N ILE A 547 -0.22 3.90 4.73
CA ILE A 547 -1.58 3.58 5.15
C ILE A 547 -2.54 3.81 4.00
N VAL A 548 -3.38 2.83 3.71
CA VAL A 548 -4.54 2.99 2.82
C VAL A 548 -5.80 2.94 3.66
N ASN A 549 -6.63 3.97 3.58
CA ASN A 549 -7.97 3.96 4.17
C ASN A 549 -9.01 3.74 3.08
N VAL A 550 -9.97 2.88 3.35
CA VAL A 550 -11.11 2.57 2.48
C VAL A 550 -12.40 2.95 3.20
N GLY A 551 -13.27 3.68 2.49
CA GLY A 551 -14.56 4.10 3.01
C GLY A 551 -15.66 3.98 1.97
N VAL A 552 -16.90 4.13 2.41
CA VAL A 552 -18.12 3.93 1.60
C VAL A 552 -19.01 5.15 1.64
N LEU A 553 -19.60 5.46 0.51
CA LEU A 553 -20.69 6.42 0.34
C LEU A 553 -21.89 5.71 -0.30
N GLU A 554 -23.05 5.76 0.33
CA GLU A 554 -24.24 5.00 -0.06
C GLU A 554 -24.82 5.41 -1.42
N ASP A 555 -24.64 6.65 -1.83
CA ASP A 555 -25.06 7.18 -3.14
C ASP A 555 -23.85 7.79 -3.88
N ALA A 556 -23.42 7.13 -4.92
CA ALA A 556 -22.28 7.55 -5.74
C ALA A 556 -22.45 8.97 -6.35
N ASN A 557 -23.67 9.42 -6.56
CA ASN A 557 -23.96 10.75 -7.10
C ASN A 557 -23.66 11.89 -6.10
N LYS A 558 -23.51 11.57 -4.82
CA LYS A 558 -23.13 12.52 -3.77
C LYS A 558 -21.62 12.62 -3.55
N THR A 559 -20.80 12.04 -4.42
CA THR A 559 -19.35 12.15 -4.33
C THR A 559 -18.88 13.60 -4.46
N LEU A 560 -18.24 14.14 -3.43
CA LEU A 560 -17.69 15.49 -3.43
C LEU A 560 -16.44 15.59 -4.30
N LYS A 561 -16.35 16.68 -5.04
CA LYS A 561 -15.17 17.10 -5.78
C LYS A 561 -14.25 17.93 -4.88
N ALA A 562 -13.02 18.16 -5.34
CA ALA A 562 -12.06 19.04 -4.67
C ALA A 562 -11.94 20.42 -5.35
N ASN A 563 -12.56 20.63 -6.49
CA ASN A 563 -12.50 21.87 -7.29
C ASN A 563 -13.73 22.74 -7.12
N PHE A 564 -13.55 24.05 -7.31
CA PHE A 564 -14.62 25.05 -7.31
C PHE A 564 -15.17 25.22 -8.74
N GLU A 565 -16.47 25.02 -8.92
CA GLU A 565 -17.14 25.05 -10.23
C GLU A 565 -18.02 26.31 -10.42
N LYS A 566 -18.38 26.98 -9.32
CA LYS A 566 -19.32 28.13 -9.33
C LYS A 566 -18.61 29.37 -8.79
N GLU A 567 -19.06 30.55 -9.30
CA GLU A 567 -18.72 31.84 -8.73
C GLU A 567 -19.43 32.04 -7.39
N ASN A 568 -18.80 32.77 -6.47
CA ASN A 568 -19.33 33.07 -5.14
C ASN A 568 -19.55 31.86 -4.21
N THR A 569 -18.94 30.71 -4.53
CA THR A 569 -18.84 29.62 -3.56
C THR A 569 -18.00 30.08 -2.37
N ILE A 570 -18.60 30.01 -1.18
CA ILE A 570 -17.95 30.45 0.06
C ILE A 570 -16.92 29.39 0.48
N VAL A 571 -15.71 29.84 0.78
CA VAL A 571 -14.58 28.98 1.18
C VAL A 571 -14.40 29.04 2.69
N TYR A 572 -14.45 27.88 3.35
CA TYR A 572 -14.20 27.73 4.78
C TYR A 572 -13.00 26.83 5.05
N LEU A 573 -12.20 27.24 6.04
CA LEU A 573 -11.26 26.36 6.73
C LEU A 573 -11.97 25.72 7.92
N LEU A 574 -11.96 24.41 7.99
CA LEU A 574 -12.44 23.60 9.12
C LEU A 574 -11.26 23.15 9.98
N GLY A 575 -11.47 23.14 11.31
CA GLY A 575 -10.44 22.77 12.28
C GLY A 575 -9.58 23.95 12.73
N GLU A 576 -8.59 23.68 13.58
CA GLU A 576 -7.72 24.71 14.19
C GLU A 576 -6.29 24.65 13.65
N SER A 577 -5.72 25.83 13.43
CA SER A 577 -4.29 26.00 13.12
C SER A 577 -3.55 26.35 14.41
N PHE A 578 -2.57 25.54 14.74
CA PHE A 578 -1.80 25.71 15.99
C PHE A 578 -0.28 25.89 15.76
N GLY A 579 0.13 26.07 14.52
CA GLY A 579 1.53 26.36 14.16
C GLY A 579 2.43 25.12 14.10
N GLU A 580 1.96 24.03 13.51
CA GLU A 580 2.78 22.84 13.30
C GLU A 580 3.72 23.00 12.10
N PHE A 581 4.99 23.13 12.40
CA PHE A 581 6.05 23.27 11.41
C PHE A 581 7.12 22.17 11.50
N ALA A 582 7.03 21.27 12.48
CA ALA A 582 7.97 20.16 12.60
C ALA A 582 7.94 19.30 11.32
N ALA A 583 9.12 19.07 10.75
CA ALA A 583 9.31 18.33 9.48
C ALA A 583 8.47 18.84 8.29
N SER A 584 7.96 20.08 8.36
CA SER A 584 7.12 20.66 7.30
C SER A 584 7.90 20.91 6.01
N MET A 585 7.17 21.02 4.88
CA MET A 585 7.77 21.40 3.61
C MET A 585 8.34 22.83 3.62
N ALA A 586 7.73 23.74 4.37
CA ALA A 586 8.27 25.07 4.56
C ALA A 586 9.69 25.03 5.16
N MET A 587 9.87 24.21 6.21
CA MET A 587 11.19 23.98 6.82
C MET A 587 12.16 23.28 5.84
N LYS A 588 11.73 22.22 5.16
CA LYS A 588 12.57 21.48 4.21
C LYS A 588 13.06 22.38 3.07
N ILE A 589 12.19 23.23 2.52
CA ILE A 589 12.53 24.11 1.39
C ILE A 589 13.42 25.27 1.83
N GLN A 590 13.05 25.96 2.90
CA GLN A 590 13.79 27.15 3.34
C GLN A 590 15.08 26.81 4.09
N ASP A 591 15.02 25.89 5.05
CA ASP A 591 16.10 25.60 5.99
C ASP A 591 16.89 24.33 5.66
N LYS A 592 16.45 23.55 4.67
CA LYS A 592 17.03 22.25 4.29
C LYS A 592 17.12 21.27 5.48
N LYS A 593 16.12 21.29 6.34
CA LYS A 593 16.06 20.47 7.58
C LYS A 593 14.80 19.67 7.67
N VAL A 594 14.91 18.53 8.37
CA VAL A 594 13.83 17.72 8.88
C VAL A 594 14.03 17.63 10.39
N ALA A 595 13.28 18.43 11.15
CA ALA A 595 13.51 18.65 12.57
C ALA A 595 12.24 19.17 13.26
N GLY A 596 12.29 19.36 14.57
CA GLY A 596 11.19 19.86 15.42
C GLY A 596 10.48 18.76 16.18
N SER A 597 9.50 19.15 16.99
CA SER A 597 8.66 18.25 17.78
C SER A 597 7.23 18.31 17.30
N LEU A 598 6.66 17.16 16.92
CA LEU A 598 5.26 17.04 16.51
C LEU A 598 4.32 17.14 17.72
N LYS A 599 3.23 17.84 17.55
CA LYS A 599 2.10 17.80 18.46
C LYS A 599 1.34 16.49 18.28
N GLU A 600 0.95 15.88 19.40
CA GLU A 600 0.11 14.69 19.38
C GLU A 600 -1.23 14.96 18.69
N LEU A 601 -1.76 13.94 18.02
CA LEU A 601 -3.05 14.03 17.31
C LEU A 601 -4.20 14.11 18.31
N ASP A 602 -5.08 15.09 18.13
CA ASP A 602 -6.36 15.13 18.82
C ASP A 602 -7.39 14.27 18.06
N TYR A 603 -7.51 13.02 18.46
CA TYR A 603 -8.42 12.04 17.84
C TYR A 603 -9.89 12.48 17.88
N LYS A 604 -10.29 13.22 18.92
CA LYS A 604 -11.67 13.72 19.03
C LYS A 604 -11.96 14.80 18.00
N ALA A 605 -11.02 15.74 17.83
CA ALA A 605 -11.11 16.77 16.82
C ALA A 605 -11.10 16.16 15.40
N GLU A 606 -10.24 15.17 15.16
CA GLU A 606 -10.17 14.47 13.87
C GLU A 606 -11.50 13.74 13.56
N LEU A 607 -12.02 12.97 14.50
CA LEU A 607 -13.28 12.23 14.31
C LEU A 607 -14.49 13.18 14.19
N ALA A 608 -14.50 14.30 14.90
CA ALA A 608 -15.52 15.33 14.78
C ALA A 608 -15.53 15.93 13.35
N LEU A 609 -14.34 16.20 12.80
CA LEU A 609 -14.19 16.69 11.42
C LEU A 609 -14.71 15.68 10.40
N TRP A 610 -14.35 14.38 10.51
CA TRP A 610 -14.86 13.34 9.61
C TRP A 610 -16.38 13.24 9.67
N ASN A 611 -16.95 13.30 10.87
CA ASN A 611 -18.39 13.26 11.07
C ASN A 611 -19.09 14.50 10.49
N LEU A 612 -18.48 15.68 10.60
CA LEU A 612 -19.01 16.90 9.99
C LEU A 612 -19.04 16.78 8.46
N LEU A 613 -17.93 16.37 7.85
CA LEU A 613 -17.84 16.21 6.39
C LEU A 613 -18.88 15.20 5.87
N TYR A 614 -18.99 14.04 6.52
CA TYR A 614 -19.97 13.03 6.15
C TYR A 614 -21.41 13.54 6.28
N LYS A 615 -21.79 14.10 7.45
CA LYS A 615 -23.16 14.59 7.69
C LYS A 615 -23.53 15.79 6.82
N ALA A 616 -22.59 16.72 6.63
CA ALA A 616 -22.81 17.87 5.76
C ALA A 616 -23.04 17.44 4.31
N ASN A 617 -22.29 16.43 3.83
CA ASN A 617 -22.50 15.85 2.50
C ASN A 617 -23.85 15.12 2.39
N GLN A 618 -24.23 14.30 3.38
CA GLN A 618 -25.54 13.64 3.40
C GLN A 618 -26.70 14.64 3.27
N ASN A 619 -26.58 15.81 3.89
CA ASN A 619 -27.53 16.90 3.85
C ASN A 619 -27.38 17.85 2.63
N SER A 620 -26.47 17.52 1.70
CA SER A 620 -26.17 18.31 0.49
C SER A 620 -25.80 19.78 0.79
N LEU A 621 -25.05 19.99 1.89
CA LEU A 621 -24.59 21.32 2.31
C LEU A 621 -23.27 21.75 1.68
N LEU A 622 -22.52 20.82 1.08
CA LEU A 622 -21.18 21.05 0.53
C LEU A 622 -21.18 20.96 -1.00
N GLU A 623 -20.41 21.83 -1.65
CA GLU A 623 -20.10 21.79 -3.08
C GLU A 623 -18.80 21.06 -3.37
N CYS A 624 -17.79 21.28 -2.52
CA CYS A 624 -16.49 20.63 -2.63
C CYS A 624 -15.80 20.52 -1.27
N ALA A 625 -14.83 19.61 -1.17
CA ALA A 625 -14.00 19.47 0.01
C ALA A 625 -12.61 18.90 -0.33
N ASN A 626 -11.58 19.31 0.42
CA ASN A 626 -10.25 18.69 0.35
C ASN A 626 -9.54 18.78 1.71
N SER A 627 -8.77 17.74 2.04
CA SER A 627 -7.97 17.67 3.26
C SER A 627 -6.80 18.66 3.20
N VAL A 628 -6.56 19.39 4.29
CA VAL A 628 -5.32 20.17 4.44
C VAL A 628 -4.18 19.19 4.80
N GLY A 629 -3.08 19.28 4.08
CA GLY A 629 -1.91 18.44 4.25
C GLY A 629 -0.60 19.21 4.05
N ILE A 630 0.33 18.61 3.33
CA ILE A 630 1.66 19.17 3.05
C ILE A 630 1.56 20.58 2.47
N GLY A 631 2.26 21.53 3.11
CA GLY A 631 2.27 22.94 2.74
C GLY A 631 1.10 23.76 3.23
N GLY A 632 0.27 23.18 4.12
CA GLY A 632 -0.81 23.88 4.81
C GLY A 632 -1.94 24.33 3.91
N ILE A 633 -2.69 25.34 4.37
CA ILE A 633 -3.83 25.88 3.60
C ILE A 633 -3.38 26.56 2.29
N ALA A 634 -2.18 27.13 2.26
CA ALA A 634 -1.64 27.77 1.07
C ALA A 634 -1.55 26.80 -0.11
N MET A 635 -0.95 25.64 0.09
CA MET A 635 -0.80 24.65 -0.97
C MET A 635 -2.10 23.90 -1.26
N THR A 636 -2.95 23.66 -0.24
CA THR A 636 -4.25 23.04 -0.43
C THR A 636 -5.14 23.90 -1.31
N LEU A 637 -5.27 25.19 -1.00
CA LEU A 637 -6.06 26.14 -1.80
C LEU A 637 -5.47 26.32 -3.21
N ALA A 638 -4.14 26.45 -3.32
CA ALA A 638 -3.49 26.58 -4.63
C ALA A 638 -3.82 25.40 -5.55
N LYS A 639 -3.74 24.17 -5.04
CA LYS A 639 -4.08 22.94 -5.80
C LYS A 639 -5.55 22.90 -6.18
N MET A 640 -6.45 23.17 -5.22
CA MET A 640 -7.91 23.18 -5.47
C MET A 640 -8.27 24.20 -6.56
N PHE A 641 -7.72 25.42 -6.50
CA PHE A 641 -7.97 26.42 -7.52
C PHE A 641 -7.22 26.18 -8.83
N ALA A 642 -6.05 25.55 -8.82
CA ALA A 642 -5.35 25.17 -10.06
C ALA A 642 -6.19 24.23 -10.94
N ILE A 643 -6.88 23.26 -10.36
CA ILE A 643 -7.77 22.32 -11.08
C ILE A 643 -9.18 22.88 -11.33
N SER A 644 -9.51 24.08 -10.81
CA SER A 644 -10.81 24.72 -10.95
C SER A 644 -10.87 25.62 -12.18
N SER A 645 -12.08 25.88 -12.70
CA SER A 645 -12.33 26.93 -13.69
C SER A 645 -12.41 28.33 -13.08
N MET A 646 -12.50 28.43 -11.75
CA MET A 646 -12.64 29.68 -11.00
C MET A 646 -11.28 30.18 -10.48
N GLY A 647 -11.22 31.48 -10.21
CA GLY A 647 -10.18 32.11 -9.42
C GLY A 647 -10.57 32.23 -7.94
N ALA A 648 -9.70 32.81 -7.13
CA ALA A 648 -9.85 32.93 -5.68
C ALA A 648 -9.64 34.36 -5.19
N ASN A 649 -10.48 34.78 -4.23
CA ASN A 649 -10.27 35.99 -3.45
C ASN A 649 -10.40 35.65 -1.96
N LEU A 650 -9.28 35.39 -1.31
CA LEU A 650 -9.19 34.78 0.00
C LEU A 650 -8.30 35.58 0.96
N ASN A 651 -8.67 35.51 2.24
CA ASN A 651 -7.89 36.05 3.34
C ASN A 651 -7.92 35.06 4.50
N SER A 652 -6.75 34.65 4.98
CA SER A 652 -6.63 33.67 6.06
C SER A 652 -7.05 34.20 7.43
N GLY A 653 -6.93 35.51 7.63
CA GLY A 653 -7.14 36.16 8.91
C GLY A 653 -6.02 35.93 9.93
N PHE A 654 -4.93 35.27 9.55
CA PHE A 654 -3.80 35.06 10.45
C PHE A 654 -2.96 36.31 10.61
N SER A 655 -2.57 36.61 11.87
CA SER A 655 -1.67 37.72 12.18
C SER A 655 -0.19 37.40 11.92
N ASP A 656 0.19 36.12 11.94
CA ASP A 656 1.54 35.64 11.62
C ASP A 656 1.54 35.06 10.20
N GLU A 657 2.30 35.68 9.32
CA GLU A 657 2.36 35.34 7.88
C GLU A 657 2.74 33.89 7.59
N LYS A 658 3.51 33.23 8.45
CA LYS A 658 3.89 31.82 8.24
C LYS A 658 2.72 30.84 8.38
N MET A 659 1.64 31.22 9.09
CA MET A 659 0.53 30.33 9.46
C MET A 659 -0.25 29.76 8.27
N ILE A 660 -0.18 30.35 7.10
CA ILE A 660 -0.78 29.77 5.89
C ILE A 660 -0.06 28.49 5.42
N PHE A 661 1.21 28.32 5.83
CA PHE A 661 2.05 27.14 5.54
C PHE A 661 2.06 26.11 6.68
N ASP A 662 1.34 26.38 7.75
CA ASP A 662 1.19 25.49 8.90
C ASP A 662 0.60 24.14 8.46
N GLU A 663 1.22 23.05 8.88
CA GLU A 663 0.81 21.67 8.56
C GLU A 663 0.05 21.00 9.72
N SER A 664 -0.63 21.77 10.57
CA SER A 664 -1.48 21.23 11.64
C SER A 664 -2.48 20.20 11.10
N ALA A 665 -2.67 19.12 11.82
CA ALA A 665 -3.61 18.06 11.47
C ALA A 665 -5.09 18.49 11.65
N SER A 666 -6.00 17.58 11.37
CA SER A 666 -7.46 17.72 11.63
C SER A 666 -8.09 18.96 10.98
N ARG A 667 -7.68 19.25 9.73
CA ARG A 667 -8.21 20.41 8.97
C ARG A 667 -8.63 20.02 7.57
N ALA A 668 -9.66 20.71 7.06
CA ALA A 668 -10.12 20.58 5.69
C ALA A 668 -10.55 21.96 5.13
N ILE A 669 -10.45 22.11 3.81
CA ILE A 669 -11.07 23.21 3.06
C ILE A 669 -12.39 22.71 2.50
N VAL A 670 -13.45 23.48 2.67
CA VAL A 670 -14.75 23.19 2.05
C VAL A 670 -15.29 24.41 1.31
N GLY A 671 -16.05 24.12 0.25
CA GLY A 671 -16.85 25.10 -0.49
C GLY A 671 -18.33 24.86 -0.28
N LEU A 672 -19.12 25.93 -0.12
CA LEU A 672 -20.57 25.83 0.02
C LEU A 672 -21.29 27.03 -0.59
N ASP A 673 -22.53 26.83 -1.00
CA ASP A 673 -23.40 27.88 -1.47
C ASP A 673 -23.93 28.71 -0.29
N LYS A 674 -24.21 30.00 -0.53
CA LYS A 674 -24.67 30.93 0.52
C LYS A 674 -25.96 30.48 1.21
N GLU A 675 -26.82 29.78 0.48
CA GLU A 675 -28.09 29.26 1.01
C GLU A 675 -27.87 28.21 2.10
N ASN A 676 -26.76 27.47 2.03
CA ASN A 676 -26.38 26.40 2.95
C ASN A 676 -25.56 26.88 4.16
N GLU A 677 -25.11 28.16 4.15
CA GLU A 677 -24.12 28.69 5.12
C GLU A 677 -24.62 28.56 6.57
N GLU A 678 -25.86 28.96 6.85
CA GLU A 678 -26.43 28.93 8.20
C GLU A 678 -26.60 27.50 8.71
N ALA A 679 -27.13 26.59 7.89
CA ALA A 679 -27.34 25.21 8.24
C ALA A 679 -25.98 24.47 8.47
N PHE A 680 -24.99 24.77 7.64
CA PHE A 680 -23.66 24.23 7.78
C PHE A 680 -22.95 24.68 9.05
N LEU A 681 -22.97 25.99 9.36
CA LEU A 681 -22.38 26.55 10.57
C LEU A 681 -23.04 26.02 11.85
N LYS A 682 -24.33 25.81 11.84
CA LYS A 682 -25.06 25.19 12.94
C LYS A 682 -24.57 23.74 13.15
N LEU A 683 -24.49 22.96 12.09
CA LEU A 683 -23.97 21.56 12.18
C LEU A 683 -22.53 21.53 12.64
N ALA A 684 -21.66 22.43 12.15
CA ALA A 684 -20.26 22.52 12.58
C ALA A 684 -20.17 22.83 14.09
N HIS A 685 -20.97 23.77 14.57
CA HIS A 685 -21.03 24.11 16.00
C HIS A 685 -21.55 22.96 16.86
N GLU A 686 -22.59 22.23 16.42
CA GLU A 686 -23.12 21.05 17.12
C GLU A 686 -22.10 19.94 17.27
N LEU A 687 -21.21 19.78 16.28
CA LEU A 687 -20.14 18.78 16.29
C LEU A 687 -18.82 19.28 16.88
N GLY A 688 -18.78 20.54 17.33
CA GLY A 688 -17.59 21.15 17.95
C GLY A 688 -16.45 21.41 16.97
N VAL A 689 -16.72 21.54 15.68
CA VAL A 689 -15.71 21.85 14.66
C VAL A 689 -15.70 23.35 14.37
N LYS A 690 -14.53 23.97 14.54
CA LYS A 690 -14.34 25.37 14.18
C LYS A 690 -14.40 25.53 12.65
N ALA A 691 -15.18 26.51 12.18
CA ALA A 691 -15.26 26.90 10.79
C ALA A 691 -14.87 28.38 10.62
N THR A 692 -13.81 28.64 9.86
CA THR A 692 -13.27 29.97 9.61
C THR A 692 -13.49 30.32 8.14
N LYS A 693 -14.23 31.40 7.87
CA LYS A 693 -14.47 31.88 6.52
C LYS A 693 -13.21 32.52 5.96
N LEU A 694 -12.77 32.03 4.80
CA LEU A 694 -11.58 32.54 4.11
C LEU A 694 -11.92 33.52 2.98
N GLY A 695 -13.11 33.42 2.38
CA GLY A 695 -13.51 34.24 1.24
C GLY A 695 -14.41 33.49 0.28
N PHE A 696 -14.19 33.68 -1.02
CA PHE A 696 -15.05 33.07 -2.05
C PHE A 696 -14.32 32.89 -3.39
N SER A 697 -14.86 31.98 -4.19
CA SER A 697 -14.46 31.78 -5.59
C SER A 697 -14.94 32.92 -6.47
N THR A 698 -14.22 33.25 -7.53
CA THR A 698 -14.53 34.35 -8.45
C THR A 698 -14.30 33.95 -9.91
N LYS A 699 -14.95 34.63 -10.84
CA LYS A 699 -14.67 34.52 -12.29
C LYS A 699 -13.36 35.22 -12.71
N GLU A 700 -12.81 36.09 -11.87
CA GLU A 700 -11.51 36.68 -12.14
C GLU A 700 -10.45 35.57 -12.26
N GLN A 701 -9.67 35.59 -13.30
CA GLN A 701 -8.62 34.61 -13.55
C GLN A 701 -7.36 34.96 -12.71
N SER A 702 -7.53 34.99 -11.39
CA SER A 702 -6.48 35.29 -10.41
C SER A 702 -6.62 34.44 -9.16
N PHE A 703 -5.51 34.14 -8.51
CA PHE A 703 -5.44 33.52 -7.19
C PHE A 703 -4.88 34.54 -6.19
N LYS A 704 -5.74 34.92 -5.24
CA LYS A 704 -5.36 35.85 -4.17
C LYS A 704 -5.56 35.18 -2.82
N LEU A 705 -4.51 35.13 -2.01
CA LEU A 705 -4.52 34.67 -0.62
C LEU A 705 -3.59 35.53 0.20
N ASP A 706 -4.11 36.34 1.10
CA ASP A 706 -3.35 37.34 1.88
C ASP A 706 -2.46 38.22 0.99
N SER A 707 -1.14 38.16 1.14
CA SER A 707 -0.19 38.90 0.28
C SER A 707 0.15 38.21 -1.05
N ILE A 708 -0.29 36.94 -1.23
CA ILE A 708 -0.05 36.18 -2.44
C ILE A 708 -1.03 36.62 -3.53
N ASN A 709 -0.48 36.92 -4.72
CA ASN A 709 -1.29 37.31 -5.87
C ASN A 709 -0.64 36.80 -7.16
N LEU A 710 -1.31 35.86 -7.82
CA LEU A 710 -0.89 35.24 -9.08
C LEU A 710 -2.04 35.31 -10.10
N SER A 711 -1.73 35.48 -11.37
CA SER A 711 -2.69 35.13 -12.41
C SER A 711 -2.95 33.61 -12.41
N LYS A 712 -4.08 33.21 -12.97
CA LYS A 712 -4.42 31.80 -13.10
C LYS A 712 -3.40 31.03 -13.95
N ASP A 713 -2.89 31.67 -14.99
CA ASP A 713 -1.85 31.09 -15.88
C ASP A 713 -0.54 30.86 -15.15
N GLU A 714 -0.12 31.81 -14.31
CA GLU A 714 1.08 31.65 -13.47
C GLU A 714 0.92 30.52 -12.47
N LEU A 715 -0.22 30.45 -11.76
CA LEU A 715 -0.53 29.37 -10.84
C LEU A 715 -0.50 28.01 -11.55
N ASN A 716 -1.16 27.91 -12.69
CA ASN A 716 -1.21 26.67 -13.48
C ASN A 716 0.16 26.26 -13.98
N LYS A 717 0.96 27.18 -14.50
CA LYS A 717 2.32 26.90 -14.96
C LYS A 717 3.19 26.37 -13.81
N LEU A 718 3.17 27.01 -12.66
CA LEU A 718 3.93 26.55 -11.49
C LEU A 718 3.49 25.15 -11.02
N TYR A 719 2.20 24.86 -11.03
CA TYR A 719 1.67 23.62 -10.52
C TYR A 719 1.77 22.46 -11.52
N PHE A 720 1.40 22.66 -12.81
CA PHE A 720 1.30 21.56 -13.78
C PHE A 720 2.61 21.30 -14.55
N ASP A 721 3.42 22.34 -14.85
CA ASP A 721 4.55 22.16 -15.74
C ASP A 721 5.85 21.80 -15.00
N SER A 722 6.00 22.24 -13.73
CA SER A 722 7.27 22.15 -13.01
C SER A 722 7.80 20.71 -12.85
N PHE A 723 6.95 19.71 -12.57
CA PHE A 723 7.42 18.34 -12.42
C PHE A 723 7.90 17.73 -13.74
N LYS A 724 7.19 18.00 -14.82
CA LYS A 724 7.56 17.53 -16.16
C LYS A 724 8.92 18.09 -16.58
N GLU A 725 9.16 19.36 -16.32
CA GLU A 725 10.46 20.01 -16.61
C GLU A 725 11.59 19.40 -15.78
N GLN A 726 11.34 19.01 -14.54
CA GLN A 726 12.34 18.43 -13.64
C GLN A 726 12.69 16.99 -13.98
N ILE A 727 11.71 16.17 -14.43
CA ILE A 727 11.89 14.75 -14.67
C ILE A 727 12.42 14.43 -16.08
N GLN A 728 12.22 15.28 -17.04
CA GLN A 728 12.76 15.14 -18.39
C GLN A 728 14.26 15.36 -18.42
#